data_f7c29d5bb78974d18c7f4a4d917d1239
#
_entry.id   f7c29d5bb78974d18c7f4a4d917d1239
#
_cell.length_a   1.000
_cell.length_b   1.000
_cell.length_c   1.000
_cell.angle_alpha   90.00
_cell.angle_beta   90.00
_cell.angle_gamma   90.00
#
_symmetry.space_group_name_H-M   'P 1'
#
loop_
_entity.id
_entity.type
_entity.pdbx_description
1 polymer ?
#
loop_
_entity_poly.entity_id
_entity_poly.type
_entity_poly.pdbx_seq_one_letter_code
_entity_poly.pdbx_strand_id
1 'polypeptide(L)'
;MNNTPTAPTENSNGRLLALLSASFYTLFTLLPDSSSLMVAWPWVFIWQVGLLCAVFWFLSLLATGKLTYLGNNLDWCVAITIIGLIISTVFAQFPNQALWYSWSVLCLIAALYALNSRLNTPQNRYRLLIFQGYLNLTFIIISLFLWTTQTLLPELANIKTLNQYGVNFTFDFSVLELRNWAPLGHQNYVAGYLLLSLPLLVGLSILPTGKQRWVWIIGVVLGLINLYTTSSRGGWLGFLVLFIVALIILLFRSSLPRLWLALGGIATLGVIISLILTNNRLARVITAILKGEGGGELGYRIINAATGWKMGITHPFSGVGLGGVPLLYQKYRPLWAGQESELIYQLHSTPFHLWAEMGIWAIITIILFCVVIALAINKTLLVRGGNTRSLEHTDKIFLWSIAGSFLAYSVMSLTDFQLDNIAISGTLIIFIATLASILRMVTECSGSVPYPRQLALAGLGLVLAVIIWLIPIHRAWQLSSQAFMALWQEEPDFPAFVQFLTRASELTPWESYYPYQLGWKLGDLALQKGDSQLLTESIYWLKKGIEASPYQEFGHSNLGWLLLNNNPKAAMTAFATSAQLVPAKKGVFFGLGLSLLAQNQVDLAVEAMSLEILRDPLFITSPIWSKLPLKSIFPQVTERILAVYEELIKQQPNNLYWQNAKSGLYWWLGNIEAARADNNSLLSAIILDLAVGKEVTEKLSKLEESAEKLVITAWLNPQQRQELLQQAWILEMKTPLPDNIQQELLIGMENADNFDQWLKEKAPVWQYRRGRSGFGVVSRHIDGVAPTDFWVVTENVAMSNWLAELLPSPEYDPELDLALQPLREKLLLSL
;
A
#
# COMPACT_ATOMS: atom_id res chain seq x y z
N MET A 1 -1.65 66.63 18.95
CA MET A 1 -0.93 65.83 17.96
C MET A 1 -1.24 64.32 18.24
N ASN A 2 -2.17 63.77 17.50
CA ASN A 2 -2.53 62.38 17.65
C ASN A 2 -1.53 61.54 16.88
N ASN A 3 -0.66 60.79 17.58
CA ASN A 3 0.18 59.75 17.01
C ASN A 3 -0.70 58.52 16.80
N THR A 4 -1.25 58.35 15.58
CA THR A 4 -1.75 57.07 15.13
C THR A 4 -0.59 56.08 15.00
N PRO A 5 -0.60 54.91 15.64
CA PRO A 5 0.47 53.94 15.46
C PRO A 5 0.43 53.46 14.01
N THR A 6 1.52 53.76 13.29
CA THR A 6 1.76 53.20 11.94
C THR A 6 1.74 51.68 12.04
N ALA A 7 0.85 51.06 11.29
CA ALA A 7 0.81 49.58 11.13
C ALA A 7 2.22 49.08 10.75
N PRO A 8 2.70 48.00 11.37
CA PRO A 8 4.04 47.49 11.07
C PRO A 8 4.05 47.09 9.57
N THR A 9 4.99 47.69 8.82
CA THR A 9 5.24 47.35 7.42
C THR A 9 5.52 45.84 7.35
N GLU A 10 4.59 45.09 6.79
CA GLU A 10 4.79 43.66 6.53
C GLU A 10 6.02 43.47 5.64
N ASN A 11 6.99 42.73 6.17
CA ASN A 11 8.26 42.47 5.50
C ASN A 11 7.97 41.74 4.15
N SER A 12 8.45 42.28 3.01
CA SER A 12 8.17 41.71 1.67
C SER A 12 8.53 40.24 1.55
N ASN A 13 9.60 39.81 2.21
CA ASN A 13 10.02 38.42 2.26
C ASN A 13 8.98 37.47 2.93
N GLY A 14 8.26 38.00 3.90
CA GLY A 14 7.23 37.24 4.57
C GLY A 14 5.96 37.06 3.74
N ARG A 15 5.60 38.01 2.87
CA ARG A 15 4.49 37.85 1.93
C ARG A 15 4.85 36.86 0.83
N LEU A 16 6.08 36.92 0.31
CA LEU A 16 6.57 35.98 -0.69
C LEU A 16 6.55 34.53 -0.16
N LEU A 17 7.06 34.30 1.07
CA LEU A 17 7.02 32.99 1.70
C LEU A 17 5.58 32.45 1.82
N ALA A 18 4.65 33.30 2.28
CA ALA A 18 3.26 32.91 2.44
C ALA A 18 2.62 32.53 1.10
N LEU A 19 2.89 33.30 0.05
CA LEU A 19 2.37 33.05 -1.30
C LEU A 19 2.93 31.74 -1.87
N LEU A 20 4.26 31.55 -1.82
CA LEU A 20 4.92 30.35 -2.31
C LEU A 20 4.45 29.09 -1.58
N SER A 21 4.35 29.16 -0.23
CA SER A 21 3.88 28.04 0.57
C SER A 21 2.42 27.71 0.30
N ALA A 22 1.55 28.71 0.14
CA ALA A 22 0.15 28.49 -0.21
C ALA A 22 -0.01 27.91 -1.62
N SER A 23 0.75 28.42 -2.60
CA SER A 23 0.73 27.89 -3.97
C SER A 23 1.24 26.46 -4.04
N PHE A 24 2.35 26.15 -3.37
CA PHE A 24 2.91 24.83 -3.27
C PHE A 24 1.92 23.83 -2.62
N TYR A 25 1.37 24.19 -1.48
CA TYR A 25 0.41 23.35 -0.75
C TYR A 25 -0.87 23.13 -1.57
N THR A 26 -1.40 24.18 -2.22
CA THR A 26 -2.57 24.08 -3.10
C THR A 26 -2.29 23.17 -4.29
N LEU A 27 -1.13 23.33 -4.94
CA LEU A 27 -0.74 22.50 -6.08
C LEU A 27 -0.73 21.02 -5.71
N PHE A 28 0.01 20.62 -4.68
CA PHE A 28 0.13 19.21 -4.29
C PHE A 28 -1.12 18.64 -3.61
N THR A 29 -2.05 19.49 -3.17
CA THR A 29 -3.36 19.05 -2.68
C THR A 29 -4.34 18.75 -3.83
N LEU A 30 -4.28 19.50 -4.92
CA LEU A 30 -5.26 19.44 -6.02
C LEU A 30 -4.74 18.73 -7.28
N LEU A 31 -3.43 18.52 -7.38
CA LEU A 31 -2.82 17.89 -8.55
C LEU A 31 -3.28 16.42 -8.65
N PRO A 32 -3.86 16.01 -9.80
CA PRO A 32 -4.27 14.62 -10.00
C PRO A 32 -3.09 13.66 -9.83
N ASP A 33 -3.34 12.57 -9.08
CA ASP A 33 -2.35 11.54 -8.74
C ASP A 33 -1.08 12.10 -8.08
N SER A 34 -1.24 13.06 -7.18
CA SER A 34 -0.12 13.79 -6.57
C SER A 34 0.84 12.87 -5.81
N SER A 35 0.39 11.77 -5.21
CA SER A 35 1.27 10.83 -4.51
C SER A 35 2.24 10.10 -5.45
N SER A 36 1.77 9.67 -6.62
CA SER A 36 2.63 9.05 -7.64
C SER A 36 3.56 10.07 -8.30
N LEU A 37 3.04 11.27 -8.59
CA LEU A 37 3.85 12.32 -9.17
C LEU A 37 4.98 12.80 -8.26
N MET A 38 4.81 12.77 -6.92
CA MET A 38 5.86 13.14 -5.97
C MET A 38 7.12 12.26 -6.08
N VAL A 39 7.02 11.08 -6.68
CA VAL A 39 8.12 10.15 -6.90
C VAL A 39 8.53 10.03 -8.37
N ALA A 40 8.16 11.00 -9.21
CA ALA A 40 8.48 11.06 -10.62
C ALA A 40 9.19 12.37 -10.99
N TRP A 41 10.13 12.31 -11.93
CA TRP A 41 10.74 13.51 -12.50
C TRP A 41 9.78 14.18 -13.50
N PRO A 42 9.64 15.54 -13.54
CA PRO A 42 10.35 16.52 -12.71
C PRO A 42 9.66 16.86 -11.37
N TRP A 43 8.55 16.26 -11.03
CA TRP A 43 7.73 16.59 -9.86
C TRP A 43 8.48 16.36 -8.53
N VAL A 44 9.31 15.31 -8.46
CA VAL A 44 10.19 15.07 -7.30
C VAL A 44 11.11 16.26 -7.03
N PHE A 45 11.63 16.92 -8.07
CA PHE A 45 12.43 18.14 -7.94
C PHE A 45 11.57 19.33 -7.49
N ILE A 46 10.38 19.48 -8.08
CA ILE A 46 9.49 20.62 -7.81
C ILE A 46 9.05 20.64 -6.33
N TRP A 47 8.60 19.52 -5.79
CA TRP A 47 8.16 19.52 -4.40
C TRP A 47 9.30 19.68 -3.40
N GLN A 48 10.48 19.16 -3.71
CA GLN A 48 11.65 19.31 -2.85
C GLN A 48 12.17 20.75 -2.85
N VAL A 49 12.21 21.41 -4.00
CA VAL A 49 12.49 22.85 -4.08
C VAL A 49 11.42 23.65 -3.33
N GLY A 50 10.16 23.25 -3.41
CA GLY A 50 9.06 23.86 -2.66
C GLY A 50 9.27 23.78 -1.13
N LEU A 51 9.71 22.64 -0.62
CA LEU A 51 10.05 22.51 0.80
C LEU A 51 11.22 23.41 1.23
N LEU A 52 12.17 23.66 0.34
CA LEU A 52 13.29 24.59 0.60
C LEU A 52 12.83 26.04 0.77
N CYS A 53 11.55 26.38 0.56
CA CYS A 53 11.00 27.70 0.92
C CYS A 53 11.26 28.10 2.38
N ALA A 54 11.61 27.15 3.24
CA ALA A 54 12.10 27.41 4.59
C ALA A 54 13.29 28.40 4.63
N VAL A 55 14.08 28.51 3.54
CA VAL A 55 15.14 29.53 3.42
C VAL A 55 14.61 30.94 3.67
N PHE A 56 13.48 31.29 3.08
CA PHE A 56 12.88 32.61 3.25
C PHE A 56 12.46 32.88 4.70
N TRP A 57 12.04 31.84 5.42
CA TRP A 57 11.74 31.96 6.84
C TRP A 57 13.00 32.22 7.66
N PHE A 58 14.09 31.50 7.41
CA PHE A 58 15.36 31.72 8.10
C PHE A 58 15.94 33.14 7.81
N LEU A 59 15.84 33.63 6.57
CA LEU A 59 16.22 35.02 6.25
C LEU A 59 15.36 36.03 7.00
N SER A 60 14.06 35.82 7.09
CA SER A 60 13.16 36.65 7.88
C SER A 60 13.50 36.59 9.36
N LEU A 61 13.89 35.42 9.89
CA LEU A 61 14.30 35.24 11.29
C LEU A 61 15.62 35.95 11.61
N LEU A 62 16.58 35.94 10.68
CA LEU A 62 17.81 36.75 10.80
C LEU A 62 17.53 38.24 10.90
N ALA A 63 16.62 38.73 10.05
CA ALA A 63 16.27 40.15 9.99
C ALA A 63 15.52 40.59 11.28
N THR A 64 14.53 39.79 11.70
CA THR A 64 13.65 40.18 12.83
C THR A 64 14.24 39.84 14.19
N GLY A 65 15.05 38.78 14.27
CA GLY A 65 15.60 38.26 15.53
C GLY A 65 14.55 37.84 16.53
N LYS A 66 13.36 37.43 16.10
CA LYS A 66 12.24 37.03 16.97
C LYS A 66 11.65 35.70 16.51
N LEU A 67 11.70 34.70 17.36
CA LEU A 67 11.08 33.40 17.17
C LEU A 67 10.17 33.09 18.38
N THR A 68 8.87 32.91 18.09
CA THR A 68 7.86 32.67 19.12
C THR A 68 7.71 31.16 19.35
N TYR A 69 7.72 30.74 20.63
CA TYR A 69 7.39 29.36 21.01
C TYR A 69 5.96 28.96 20.59
N LEU A 70 5.76 27.66 20.38
CA LEU A 70 4.41 27.09 20.23
C LEU A 70 3.63 27.26 21.55
N GLY A 71 4.31 27.13 22.66
CA GLY A 71 3.75 27.24 24.00
C GLY A 71 3.11 25.94 24.49
N ASN A 72 2.60 25.98 25.73
CA ASN A 72 1.92 24.83 26.34
C ASN A 72 2.72 23.52 26.29
N ASN A 73 4.04 23.56 26.34
CA ASN A 73 4.97 22.42 26.23
C ASN A 73 5.01 21.71 24.86
N LEU A 74 4.36 22.24 23.83
CA LEU A 74 4.43 21.66 22.47
C LEU A 74 5.84 21.71 21.88
N ASP A 75 6.66 22.70 22.29
CA ASP A 75 8.06 22.83 21.87
C ASP A 75 8.90 21.61 22.31
N TRP A 76 8.57 20.96 23.43
CA TRP A 76 9.22 19.71 23.85
C TRP A 76 8.89 18.53 22.93
N CYS A 77 7.65 18.46 22.44
CA CYS A 77 7.30 17.44 21.44
C CYS A 77 8.17 17.58 20.19
N VAL A 78 8.34 18.83 19.71
CA VAL A 78 9.21 19.13 18.56
C VAL A 78 10.67 18.81 18.86
N ALA A 79 11.18 19.18 20.03
CA ALA A 79 12.57 18.90 20.41
C ALA A 79 12.84 17.38 20.45
N ILE A 80 11.94 16.59 21.04
CA ILE A 80 12.04 15.13 21.11
C ILE A 80 11.97 14.53 19.70
N THR A 81 11.10 15.05 18.83
CA THR A 81 11.03 14.63 17.43
C THR A 81 12.35 14.88 16.70
N ILE A 82 12.96 16.06 16.85
CA ILE A 82 14.25 16.38 16.23
C ILE A 82 15.36 15.48 16.77
N ILE A 83 15.41 15.25 18.08
CA ILE A 83 16.39 14.33 18.69
C ILE A 83 16.21 12.91 18.11
N GLY A 84 14.96 12.43 18.05
CA GLY A 84 14.63 11.12 17.47
C GLY A 84 15.04 11.02 16.01
N LEU A 85 14.78 12.05 15.20
CA LEU A 85 15.19 12.11 13.79
C LEU A 85 16.71 12.03 13.63
N ILE A 86 17.46 12.78 14.44
CA ILE A 86 18.92 12.76 14.39
C ILE A 86 19.44 11.36 14.77
N ILE A 87 18.96 10.79 15.88
CA ILE A 87 19.37 9.45 16.33
C ILE A 87 19.00 8.41 15.27
N SER A 88 17.78 8.42 14.78
CA SER A 88 17.31 7.49 13.77
C SER A 88 18.13 7.59 12.46
N THR A 89 18.47 8.80 12.01
CA THR A 89 19.26 9.01 10.80
C THR A 89 20.72 8.58 10.96
N VAL A 90 21.34 8.89 12.08
CA VAL A 90 22.77 8.57 12.35
C VAL A 90 22.99 7.06 12.50
N PHE A 91 22.04 6.37 13.16
CA PHE A 91 22.13 4.92 13.39
C PHE A 91 21.35 4.09 12.37
N ALA A 92 20.85 4.71 11.30
CA ALA A 92 20.15 4.01 10.24
C ALA A 92 21.05 2.99 9.53
N GLN A 93 20.48 1.82 9.18
CA GLN A 93 21.17 0.85 8.34
C GLN A 93 21.41 1.39 6.92
N PHE A 94 20.52 2.27 6.43
CA PHE A 94 20.61 2.97 5.14
C PHE A 94 20.62 4.49 5.35
N PRO A 95 21.78 5.09 5.71
CA PRO A 95 21.83 6.50 6.12
C PRO A 95 21.37 7.50 5.05
N ASN A 96 21.67 7.26 3.77
CA ASN A 96 21.22 8.13 2.68
C ASN A 96 19.69 8.09 2.50
N GLN A 97 19.08 6.92 2.67
CA GLN A 97 17.63 6.77 2.66
C GLN A 97 17.00 7.50 3.85
N ALA A 98 17.57 7.36 5.04
CA ALA A 98 17.10 8.06 6.24
C ALA A 98 17.24 9.58 6.10
N LEU A 99 18.33 10.06 5.52
CA LEU A 99 18.53 11.49 5.26
C LEU A 99 17.50 12.03 4.26
N TRP A 100 17.15 11.26 3.21
CA TRP A 100 16.13 11.63 2.22
C TRP A 100 14.78 11.96 2.85
N TYR A 101 14.36 11.24 3.87
CA TYR A 101 13.08 11.50 4.56
C TYR A 101 13.25 12.52 5.70
N SER A 102 14.36 12.48 6.44
CA SER A 102 14.54 13.31 7.64
C SER A 102 14.59 14.81 7.36
N TRP A 103 15.24 15.23 6.26
CA TRP A 103 15.31 16.66 5.95
C TRP A 103 13.94 17.26 5.59
N SER A 104 13.06 16.48 4.97
CA SER A 104 11.69 16.92 4.65
C SER A 104 10.86 17.16 5.91
N VAL A 105 10.99 16.31 6.91
CA VAL A 105 10.35 16.50 8.23
C VAL A 105 10.87 17.75 8.91
N LEU A 106 12.18 18.04 8.84
CA LEU A 106 12.74 19.29 9.36
C LEU A 106 12.19 20.53 8.66
N CYS A 107 11.96 20.48 7.35
CA CYS A 107 11.29 21.56 6.63
C CYS A 107 9.83 21.76 7.07
N LEU A 108 9.09 20.68 7.33
CA LEU A 108 7.74 20.76 7.86
C LEU A 108 7.72 21.37 9.28
N ILE A 109 8.68 21.05 10.13
CA ILE A 109 8.86 21.68 11.44
C ILE A 109 9.17 23.19 11.28
N ALA A 110 10.03 23.56 10.33
CA ALA A 110 10.30 24.96 10.04
C ALA A 110 9.02 25.70 9.57
N ALA A 111 8.21 25.07 8.72
CA ALA A 111 6.92 25.60 8.29
C ALA A 111 5.95 25.78 9.47
N LEU A 112 5.92 24.86 10.44
CA LEU A 112 5.11 24.95 11.65
C LEU A 112 5.45 26.23 12.45
N TYR A 113 6.73 26.49 12.70
CA TYR A 113 7.15 27.70 13.42
C TYR A 113 6.95 28.98 12.60
N ALA A 114 7.13 28.92 11.30
CA ALA A 114 6.86 30.04 10.39
C ALA A 114 5.36 30.45 10.43
N LEU A 115 4.45 29.50 10.37
CA LEU A 115 3.02 29.71 10.49
C LEU A 115 2.65 30.21 11.90
N ASN A 116 3.17 29.57 12.95
CA ASN A 116 2.90 29.94 14.35
C ASN A 116 3.25 31.41 14.61
N SER A 117 4.35 31.91 14.07
CA SER A 117 4.76 33.30 14.23
C SER A 117 3.79 34.32 13.60
N ARG A 118 2.97 33.89 12.63
CA ARG A 118 2.02 34.76 11.91
C ARG A 118 0.58 34.68 12.45
N LEU A 119 0.25 33.64 13.21
CA LEU A 119 -1.12 33.39 13.71
C LEU A 119 -1.40 34.09 15.05
N ASN A 120 -0.73 35.20 15.35
CA ASN A 120 -0.87 35.92 16.62
C ASN A 120 -2.20 36.65 16.81
N THR A 121 -3.00 36.83 15.75
CA THR A 121 -4.30 37.52 15.78
C THR A 121 -5.43 36.59 15.37
N PRO A 122 -6.66 36.77 15.96
CA PRO A 122 -7.85 36.01 15.54
C PRO A 122 -8.14 36.16 14.04
N GLN A 123 -7.91 37.34 13.48
CA GLN A 123 -8.14 37.61 12.05
C GLN A 123 -7.23 36.76 11.15
N ASN A 124 -5.96 36.59 11.51
CA ASN A 124 -5.03 35.79 10.71
C ASN A 124 -5.40 34.31 10.78
N ARG A 125 -5.80 33.80 11.95
CA ARG A 125 -6.32 32.44 12.10
C ARG A 125 -7.57 32.22 11.26
N TYR A 126 -8.52 33.14 11.33
CA TYR A 126 -9.73 33.10 10.53
C TYR A 126 -9.44 33.05 9.03
N ARG A 127 -8.56 33.96 8.53
CA ARG A 127 -8.16 33.98 7.11
C ARG A 127 -7.54 32.66 6.65
N LEU A 128 -6.64 32.10 7.47
CA LEU A 128 -5.98 30.83 7.13
C LEU A 128 -6.98 29.69 7.10
N LEU A 129 -7.91 29.58 8.06
CA LEU A 129 -8.88 28.50 8.12
C LEU A 129 -9.97 28.65 7.05
N ILE A 130 -10.33 29.88 6.66
CA ILE A 130 -11.21 30.13 5.49
C ILE A 130 -10.51 29.69 4.21
N PHE A 131 -9.22 30.03 4.02
CA PHE A 131 -8.44 29.51 2.89
C PHE A 131 -8.45 27.99 2.86
N GLN A 132 -8.18 27.34 4.00
CA GLN A 132 -8.23 25.88 4.11
C GLN A 132 -9.63 25.34 3.79
N GLY A 133 -10.69 26.00 4.25
CA GLY A 133 -12.06 25.62 3.94
C GLY A 133 -12.38 25.65 2.43
N TYR A 134 -11.96 26.72 1.73
CA TYR A 134 -12.14 26.78 0.27
C TYR A 134 -11.29 25.74 -0.46
N LEU A 135 -10.07 25.50 -0.02
CA LEU A 135 -9.22 24.46 -0.58
C LEU A 135 -9.85 23.07 -0.39
N ASN A 136 -10.40 22.79 0.81
CA ASN A 136 -11.12 21.55 1.09
C ASN A 136 -12.34 21.38 0.17
N LEU A 137 -13.13 22.44 -0.02
CA LEU A 137 -14.29 22.41 -0.90
C LEU A 137 -13.85 22.15 -2.37
N THR A 138 -12.82 22.85 -2.84
CA THR A 138 -12.28 22.65 -4.18
C THR A 138 -11.77 21.21 -4.35
N PHE A 139 -11.04 20.69 -3.36
CA PHE A 139 -10.59 19.29 -3.32
C PHE A 139 -11.77 18.31 -3.47
N ILE A 140 -12.83 18.48 -2.69
CA ILE A 140 -14.00 17.60 -2.72
C ILE A 140 -14.66 17.62 -4.11
N ILE A 141 -14.81 18.80 -4.71
CA ILE A 141 -15.38 18.95 -6.05
C ILE A 141 -14.51 18.27 -7.11
N ILE A 142 -13.20 18.52 -7.11
CA ILE A 142 -12.25 17.90 -8.04
C ILE A 142 -12.23 16.39 -7.85
N SER A 143 -12.19 15.91 -6.61
CA SER A 143 -12.17 14.48 -6.31
C SER A 143 -13.41 13.76 -6.86
N LEU A 144 -14.60 14.28 -6.60
CA LEU A 144 -15.84 13.71 -7.12
C LEU A 144 -15.94 13.81 -8.65
N PHE A 145 -15.48 14.92 -9.23
CA PHE A 145 -15.48 15.09 -10.66
C PHE A 145 -14.57 14.08 -11.36
N LEU A 146 -13.32 13.94 -10.90
CA LEU A 146 -12.36 12.98 -11.45
C LEU A 146 -12.86 11.54 -11.29
N TRP A 147 -13.33 11.16 -10.09
CA TRP A 147 -13.87 9.83 -9.88
C TRP A 147 -15.08 9.54 -10.77
N THR A 148 -16.01 10.50 -10.93
CA THR A 148 -17.19 10.31 -11.77
C THR A 148 -16.79 10.13 -13.23
N THR A 149 -15.87 10.94 -13.74
CA THR A 149 -15.51 10.94 -15.17
C THR A 149 -14.51 9.83 -15.53
N GLN A 150 -13.61 9.48 -14.63
CA GLN A 150 -12.53 8.52 -14.92
C GLN A 150 -12.84 7.10 -14.43
N THR A 151 -13.77 6.94 -13.46
CA THR A 151 -14.08 5.63 -12.86
C THR A 151 -15.54 5.27 -13.01
N LEU A 152 -16.46 6.07 -12.47
CA LEU A 152 -17.88 5.69 -12.41
C LEU A 152 -18.51 5.56 -13.80
N LEU A 153 -18.42 6.59 -14.65
CA LEU A 153 -19.04 6.56 -15.98
C LEU A 153 -18.43 5.48 -16.90
N PRO A 154 -17.09 5.31 -16.99
CA PRO A 154 -16.51 4.21 -17.75
C PRO A 154 -16.95 2.84 -17.25
N GLU A 155 -16.98 2.61 -15.93
CA GLU A 155 -17.39 1.32 -15.40
C GLU A 155 -18.88 1.03 -15.62
N LEU A 156 -19.77 2.02 -15.51
CA LEU A 156 -21.17 1.83 -15.86
C LEU A 156 -21.36 1.47 -17.35
N ALA A 157 -20.54 2.02 -18.25
CA ALA A 157 -20.54 1.65 -19.65
C ALA A 157 -20.01 0.22 -19.86
N ASN A 158 -18.95 -0.16 -19.16
CA ASN A 158 -18.39 -1.52 -19.16
C ASN A 158 -19.43 -2.55 -18.66
N ILE A 159 -20.05 -2.31 -17.50
CA ILE A 159 -21.11 -3.14 -16.93
C ILE A 159 -22.26 -3.33 -17.94
N LYS A 160 -22.69 -2.25 -18.59
CA LYS A 160 -23.73 -2.33 -19.62
C LYS A 160 -23.32 -3.26 -20.78
N THR A 161 -22.07 -3.21 -21.19
CA THR A 161 -21.55 -4.09 -22.25
C THR A 161 -21.48 -5.54 -21.79
N LEU A 162 -20.96 -5.80 -20.58
CA LEU A 162 -20.83 -7.15 -20.04
C LEU A 162 -22.21 -7.80 -19.79
N ASN A 163 -23.21 -7.03 -19.34
CA ASN A 163 -24.55 -7.53 -19.11
C ASN A 163 -25.27 -8.00 -20.42
N GLN A 164 -24.79 -7.57 -21.61
CA GLN A 164 -25.30 -8.06 -22.89
C GLN A 164 -24.99 -9.56 -23.12
N TYR A 165 -24.00 -10.10 -22.41
CA TYR A 165 -23.64 -11.53 -22.47
C TYR A 165 -24.44 -12.40 -21.49
N GLY A 166 -25.52 -11.88 -20.89
CA GLY A 166 -26.40 -12.62 -19.98
C GLY A 166 -25.91 -12.70 -18.52
N VAL A 167 -24.85 -11.97 -18.17
CA VAL A 167 -24.31 -11.90 -16.80
C VAL A 167 -24.72 -10.59 -16.15
N ASN A 168 -25.26 -10.63 -14.92
CA ASN A 168 -25.73 -9.45 -14.22
C ASN A 168 -24.63 -8.87 -13.31
N PHE A 169 -23.89 -7.88 -13.80
CA PHE A 169 -22.94 -7.12 -13.00
C PHE A 169 -23.56 -5.88 -12.40
N THR A 170 -23.10 -5.52 -11.22
CA THR A 170 -23.39 -4.26 -10.55
C THR A 170 -22.10 -3.59 -10.15
N PHE A 171 -22.14 -2.26 -9.91
CA PHE A 171 -20.96 -1.54 -9.42
C PHE A 171 -20.49 -2.08 -8.07
N ASP A 172 -19.23 -2.52 -8.01
CA ASP A 172 -18.69 -3.17 -6.80
C ASP A 172 -17.41 -2.49 -6.27
N PHE A 173 -17.52 -1.82 -5.15
CA PHE A 173 -16.38 -1.21 -4.45
C PHE A 173 -15.34 -2.22 -3.92
N SER A 174 -15.56 -3.53 -4.00
CA SER A 174 -14.51 -4.50 -3.66
C SER A 174 -13.36 -4.46 -4.67
N VAL A 175 -13.64 -4.08 -5.90
CA VAL A 175 -12.63 -3.81 -6.93
C VAL A 175 -11.86 -2.55 -6.56
N LEU A 176 -10.52 -2.65 -6.50
CA LEU A 176 -9.67 -1.57 -6.01
C LEU A 176 -9.77 -0.31 -6.88
N GLU A 177 -9.77 -0.51 -8.18
CA GLU A 177 -9.77 0.51 -9.22
C GLU A 177 -11.07 1.33 -9.26
N LEU A 178 -12.18 0.78 -8.73
CA LEU A 178 -13.48 1.45 -8.69
C LEU A 178 -13.66 2.39 -7.50
N ARG A 179 -12.73 2.38 -6.55
CA ARG A 179 -12.75 3.29 -5.39
C ARG A 179 -12.25 4.67 -5.79
N ASN A 180 -12.68 5.68 -5.05
CA ASN A 180 -12.20 7.02 -5.28
C ASN A 180 -10.80 7.24 -4.66
N TRP A 181 -9.80 7.34 -5.50
CA TRP A 181 -8.41 7.64 -5.15
C TRP A 181 -7.95 9.04 -5.59
N ALA A 182 -8.82 9.76 -6.32
CA ALA A 182 -8.48 11.09 -6.87
C ALA A 182 -8.71 12.23 -5.86
N PRO A 183 -7.89 13.27 -5.87
CA PRO A 183 -6.71 13.48 -6.70
C PRO A 183 -5.42 12.90 -6.10
N LEU A 184 -5.44 12.38 -4.87
CA LEU A 184 -4.22 12.03 -4.12
C LEU A 184 -3.55 10.72 -4.55
N GLY A 185 -4.16 9.93 -5.45
CA GLY A 185 -3.60 8.69 -5.96
C GLY A 185 -3.82 7.45 -5.06
N HIS A 186 -4.53 7.59 -3.93
CA HIS A 186 -4.87 6.46 -3.06
C HIS A 186 -6.13 6.74 -2.24
N GLN A 187 -7.08 5.80 -2.21
CA GLN A 187 -8.38 5.97 -1.52
C GLN A 187 -8.25 6.32 -0.03
N ASN A 188 -7.26 5.76 0.66
CA ASN A 188 -7.04 6.05 2.08
C ASN A 188 -6.51 7.47 2.30
N TYR A 189 -5.70 8.01 1.38
CA TYR A 189 -5.23 9.41 1.45
C TYR A 189 -6.41 10.38 1.27
N VAL A 190 -7.29 10.10 0.31
CA VAL A 190 -8.53 10.88 0.14
C VAL A 190 -9.37 10.84 1.40
N ALA A 191 -9.60 9.65 1.98
CA ALA A 191 -10.37 9.49 3.22
C ALA A 191 -9.71 10.22 4.41
N GLY A 192 -8.39 10.10 4.59
CA GLY A 192 -7.65 10.81 5.65
C GLY A 192 -7.73 12.32 5.52
N TYR A 193 -7.60 12.85 4.31
CA TYR A 193 -7.78 14.28 4.05
C TYR A 193 -9.22 14.75 4.33
N LEU A 194 -10.23 13.96 3.97
CA LEU A 194 -11.64 14.26 4.27
C LEU A 194 -11.92 14.26 5.76
N LEU A 195 -11.32 13.35 6.54
CA LEU A 195 -11.47 13.34 8.00
C LEU A 195 -10.85 14.58 8.67
N LEU A 196 -9.80 15.14 8.12
CA LEU A 196 -9.25 16.43 8.54
C LEU A 196 -10.17 17.58 8.10
N SER A 197 -10.76 17.50 6.92
CA SER A 197 -11.50 18.58 6.29
C SER A 197 -12.92 18.74 6.81
N LEU A 198 -13.66 17.64 7.01
CA LEU A 198 -15.09 17.64 7.35
C LEU A 198 -15.41 18.40 8.64
N PRO A 199 -14.69 18.19 9.78
CA PRO A 199 -14.97 18.94 11.00
C PRO A 199 -14.72 20.45 10.87
N LEU A 200 -13.74 20.86 10.06
CA LEU A 200 -13.52 22.26 9.74
C LEU A 200 -14.69 22.85 8.93
N LEU A 201 -15.18 22.14 7.91
CA LEU A 201 -16.34 22.57 7.11
C LEU A 201 -17.61 22.69 7.98
N VAL A 202 -17.82 21.75 8.92
CA VAL A 202 -18.90 21.85 9.91
C VAL A 202 -18.73 23.10 10.76
N GLY A 203 -17.55 23.38 11.30
CA GLY A 203 -17.26 24.59 12.06
C GLY A 203 -17.53 25.87 11.25
N LEU A 204 -17.07 25.88 10.00
CA LEU A 204 -17.31 27.00 9.08
C LEU A 204 -18.79 27.18 8.74
N SER A 205 -19.62 26.13 8.77
CA SER A 205 -21.05 26.23 8.54
C SER A 205 -21.82 26.87 9.69
N ILE A 206 -21.22 26.91 10.90
CA ILE A 206 -21.85 27.51 12.10
C ILE A 206 -21.58 29.03 12.19
N LEU A 207 -20.42 29.47 11.69
CA LEU A 207 -19.94 30.86 11.87
C LEU A 207 -20.74 31.92 11.08
N PRO A 208 -20.96 31.79 9.74
CA PRO A 208 -21.60 32.84 8.97
C PRO A 208 -23.15 32.76 9.03
N THR A 209 -23.75 33.92 8.78
CA THR A 209 -25.18 34.05 8.52
C THR A 209 -25.43 34.22 7.02
N GLY A 210 -26.60 33.80 6.52
CA GLY A 210 -26.97 34.00 5.12
C GLY A 210 -26.41 32.96 4.12
N LYS A 211 -26.16 33.38 2.87
CA LYS A 211 -25.87 32.46 1.74
C LYS A 211 -24.55 31.71 1.91
N GLN A 212 -23.58 32.30 2.56
CA GLN A 212 -22.25 31.67 2.73
C GLN A 212 -22.32 30.40 3.61
N ARG A 213 -23.27 30.34 4.55
CA ARG A 213 -23.50 29.12 5.35
C ARG A 213 -23.84 27.91 4.50
N TRP A 214 -24.67 28.10 3.47
CA TRP A 214 -25.08 27.00 2.59
C TRP A 214 -23.91 26.44 1.77
N VAL A 215 -22.90 27.26 1.41
CA VAL A 215 -21.68 26.79 0.73
C VAL A 215 -20.97 25.74 1.57
N TRP A 216 -20.83 26.00 2.87
CA TRP A 216 -20.15 25.05 3.79
C TRP A 216 -21.00 23.82 4.06
N ILE A 217 -22.32 23.95 4.19
CA ILE A 217 -23.24 22.81 4.36
C ILE A 217 -23.18 21.90 3.13
N ILE A 218 -23.22 22.46 1.93
CA ILE A 218 -23.05 21.71 0.67
C ILE A 218 -21.69 21.02 0.66
N GLY A 219 -20.64 21.72 1.08
CA GLY A 219 -19.30 21.13 1.22
C GLY A 219 -19.26 19.92 2.17
N VAL A 220 -19.98 19.97 3.29
CA VAL A 220 -20.10 18.81 4.20
C VAL A 220 -20.82 17.65 3.54
N VAL A 221 -21.95 17.90 2.88
CA VAL A 221 -22.73 16.85 2.18
C VAL A 221 -21.89 16.19 1.07
N LEU A 222 -21.28 17.00 0.21
CA LEU A 222 -20.40 16.49 -0.85
C LEU A 222 -19.19 15.74 -0.29
N GLY A 223 -18.64 16.22 0.82
CA GLY A 223 -17.54 15.54 1.51
C GLY A 223 -17.92 14.18 2.10
N LEU A 224 -19.14 14.02 2.61
CA LEU A 224 -19.66 12.72 3.05
C LEU A 224 -19.89 11.77 1.86
N ILE A 225 -20.43 12.27 0.75
CA ILE A 225 -20.55 11.49 -0.49
C ILE A 225 -19.15 11.05 -0.97
N ASN A 226 -18.19 11.96 -0.95
CA ASN A 226 -16.81 11.65 -1.32
C ASN A 226 -16.19 10.59 -0.39
N LEU A 227 -16.41 10.67 0.91
CA LEU A 227 -15.96 9.64 1.87
C LEU A 227 -16.57 8.27 1.54
N TYR A 228 -17.85 8.22 1.15
CA TYR A 228 -18.50 6.99 0.71
C TYR A 228 -17.83 6.39 -0.52
N THR A 229 -17.52 7.20 -1.52
CA THR A 229 -16.90 6.73 -2.77
C THR A 229 -15.47 6.20 -2.56
N THR A 230 -14.76 6.61 -1.50
CA THR A 230 -13.45 6.05 -1.16
C THR A 230 -13.53 4.58 -0.71
N SER A 231 -14.66 4.16 -0.17
CA SER A 231 -14.82 2.82 0.45
C SER A 231 -13.73 2.49 1.50
N SER A 232 -13.15 3.52 2.14
CA SER A 232 -12.08 3.36 3.13
C SER A 232 -12.64 2.95 4.50
N ARG A 233 -12.25 1.77 4.98
CA ARG A 233 -12.66 1.25 6.30
C ARG A 233 -12.17 2.14 7.44
N GLY A 234 -10.90 2.54 7.40
CA GLY A 234 -10.31 3.45 8.38
C GLY A 234 -11.00 4.82 8.36
N GLY A 235 -11.37 5.31 7.16
CA GLY A 235 -12.13 6.54 7.00
C GLY A 235 -13.50 6.48 7.67
N TRP A 236 -14.26 5.43 7.44
CA TRP A 236 -15.56 5.24 8.09
C TRP A 236 -15.46 5.03 9.59
N LEU A 237 -14.45 4.27 10.06
CA LEU A 237 -14.22 4.08 11.49
C LEU A 237 -13.88 5.42 12.18
N GLY A 238 -12.99 6.21 11.58
CA GLY A 238 -12.63 7.54 12.09
C GLY A 238 -13.83 8.48 12.15
N PHE A 239 -14.67 8.49 11.10
CA PHE A 239 -15.92 9.28 11.07
C PHE A 239 -16.92 8.82 12.13
N LEU A 240 -17.10 7.51 12.29
CA LEU A 240 -18.01 6.93 13.29
C LEU A 240 -17.58 7.30 14.72
N VAL A 241 -16.29 7.16 15.04
CA VAL A 241 -15.77 7.56 16.37
C VAL A 241 -15.96 9.05 16.61
N LEU A 242 -15.66 9.89 15.61
CA LEU A 242 -15.93 11.33 15.70
C LEU A 242 -17.41 11.63 15.99
N PHE A 243 -18.30 10.98 15.24
CA PHE A 243 -19.76 11.18 15.41
C PHE A 243 -20.23 10.79 16.82
N ILE A 244 -19.80 9.60 17.31
CA ILE A 244 -20.16 9.11 18.64
C ILE A 244 -19.66 10.08 19.73
N VAL A 245 -18.38 10.49 19.66
CA VAL A 245 -17.80 11.42 20.65
C VAL A 245 -18.49 12.78 20.59
N ALA A 246 -18.76 13.30 19.39
CA ALA A 246 -19.50 14.55 19.23
C ALA A 246 -20.93 14.46 19.82
N LEU A 247 -21.64 13.36 19.58
CA LEU A 247 -22.96 13.11 20.14
C LEU A 247 -22.91 13.04 21.67
N ILE A 248 -21.95 12.34 22.26
CA ILE A 248 -21.76 12.28 23.71
C ILE A 248 -21.53 13.69 24.29
N ILE A 249 -20.63 14.48 23.68
CA ILE A 249 -20.37 15.85 24.12
C ILE A 249 -21.63 16.71 24.04
N LEU A 250 -22.41 16.59 22.97
CA LEU A 250 -23.65 17.31 22.79
C LEU A 250 -24.72 16.93 23.85
N LEU A 251 -24.85 15.64 24.16
CA LEU A 251 -25.77 15.12 25.18
C LEU A 251 -25.48 15.68 26.58
N PHE A 252 -24.18 15.88 26.90
CA PHE A 252 -23.76 16.39 28.22
C PHE A 252 -23.68 17.92 28.31
N ARG A 253 -23.44 18.63 27.20
CA ARG A 253 -23.10 20.05 27.20
C ARG A 253 -24.11 20.95 26.47
N SER A 254 -25.03 20.38 25.66
CA SER A 254 -26.02 21.16 24.93
C SER A 254 -27.21 21.55 25.84
N SER A 255 -27.80 22.67 25.55
CA SER A 255 -29.08 23.11 26.13
C SER A 255 -30.31 22.49 25.48
N LEU A 256 -30.13 21.75 24.39
CA LEU A 256 -31.22 21.07 23.68
C LEU A 256 -31.75 19.89 24.49
N PRO A 257 -33.06 19.55 24.36
CA PRO A 257 -33.64 18.40 25.05
C PRO A 257 -32.88 17.10 24.72
N ARG A 258 -32.39 16.42 25.75
CA ARG A 258 -31.57 15.21 25.63
C ARG A 258 -32.24 14.11 24.82
N LEU A 259 -33.58 13.99 24.93
CA LEU A 259 -34.35 12.99 24.18
C LEU A 259 -34.24 13.22 22.66
N TRP A 260 -34.41 14.46 22.20
CA TRP A 260 -34.30 14.78 20.77
C TRP A 260 -32.89 14.59 20.23
N LEU A 261 -31.87 14.92 21.04
CA LEU A 261 -30.48 14.65 20.68
C LEU A 261 -30.20 13.15 20.59
N ALA A 262 -30.71 12.35 21.54
CA ALA A 262 -30.54 10.89 21.51
C ALA A 262 -31.29 10.27 20.33
N LEU A 263 -32.55 10.64 20.08
CA LEU A 263 -33.32 10.12 18.95
C LEU A 263 -32.69 10.52 17.60
N GLY A 264 -32.30 11.78 17.44
CA GLY A 264 -31.61 12.26 16.25
C GLY A 264 -30.24 11.57 16.05
N GLY A 265 -29.51 11.36 17.13
CA GLY A 265 -28.25 10.63 17.13
C GLY A 265 -28.43 9.16 16.71
N ILE A 266 -29.43 8.47 17.28
CA ILE A 266 -29.74 7.06 16.89
C ILE A 266 -30.17 6.99 15.42
N ALA A 267 -31.03 7.91 14.97
CA ALA A 267 -31.45 7.96 13.56
C ALA A 267 -30.28 8.18 12.61
N THR A 268 -29.38 9.13 12.93
CA THR A 268 -28.20 9.39 12.13
C THR A 268 -27.23 8.20 12.14
N LEU A 269 -27.04 7.55 13.29
CA LEU A 269 -26.23 6.33 13.40
C LEU A 269 -26.82 5.20 12.55
N GLY A 270 -28.16 5.05 12.55
CA GLY A 270 -28.87 4.10 11.68
C GLY A 270 -28.61 4.37 10.19
N VAL A 271 -28.65 5.64 9.77
CA VAL A 271 -28.30 6.02 8.39
C VAL A 271 -26.83 5.70 8.07
N ILE A 272 -25.90 6.02 8.97
CA ILE A 272 -24.47 5.70 8.78
C ILE A 272 -24.26 4.19 8.61
N ILE A 273 -24.85 3.38 9.49
CA ILE A 273 -24.77 1.92 9.42
C ILE A 273 -25.40 1.41 8.11
N SER A 274 -26.57 1.94 7.73
CA SER A 274 -27.19 1.57 6.45
C SER A 274 -26.28 1.87 5.26
N LEU A 275 -25.66 3.06 5.21
CA LEU A 275 -24.71 3.41 4.16
C LEU A 275 -23.47 2.49 4.14
N ILE A 276 -22.98 2.09 5.31
CA ILE A 276 -21.87 1.12 5.40
C ILE A 276 -22.30 -0.24 4.83
N LEU A 277 -23.48 -0.70 5.16
CA LEU A 277 -24.01 -2.00 4.70
C LEU A 277 -24.37 -2.02 3.21
N THR A 278 -24.70 -0.88 2.59
CA THR A 278 -24.90 -0.79 1.14
C THR A 278 -23.59 -0.85 0.33
N ASN A 279 -22.46 -0.68 1.00
CA ASN A 279 -21.16 -0.83 0.37
C ASN A 279 -20.70 -2.29 0.51
N ASN A 280 -20.72 -3.05 -0.59
CA ASN A 280 -20.43 -4.48 -0.62
C ASN A 280 -19.09 -4.85 0.03
N ARG A 281 -18.07 -4.02 -0.13
CA ARG A 281 -16.76 -4.23 0.50
C ARG A 281 -16.80 -4.08 2.01
N LEU A 282 -17.41 -3.01 2.51
CA LEU A 282 -17.51 -2.76 3.95
C LEU A 282 -18.36 -3.83 4.64
N ALA A 283 -19.48 -4.23 4.02
CA ALA A 283 -20.33 -5.30 4.51
C ALA A 283 -19.58 -6.64 4.59
N ARG A 284 -18.86 -7.04 3.54
CA ARG A 284 -18.05 -8.29 3.55
C ARG A 284 -17.01 -8.30 4.67
N VAL A 285 -16.31 -7.18 4.90
CA VAL A 285 -15.30 -7.11 5.99
C VAL A 285 -15.94 -7.27 7.36
N ILE A 286 -17.10 -6.62 7.60
CA ILE A 286 -17.82 -6.79 8.86
C ILE A 286 -18.23 -8.24 9.05
N THR A 287 -18.76 -8.87 8.01
CA THR A 287 -19.14 -10.29 8.04
C THR A 287 -17.97 -11.21 8.30
N ALA A 288 -16.82 -10.99 7.64
CA ALA A 288 -15.59 -11.77 7.86
C ALA A 288 -15.07 -11.64 9.29
N ILE A 289 -15.06 -10.42 9.86
CA ILE A 289 -14.67 -10.19 11.25
C ILE A 289 -15.61 -10.94 12.23
N LEU A 290 -16.93 -10.87 11.97
CA LEU A 290 -17.92 -11.54 12.82
C LEU A 290 -17.83 -13.08 12.76
N LYS A 291 -17.40 -13.60 11.61
CA LYS A 291 -17.16 -15.04 11.41
C LYS A 291 -15.78 -15.52 11.88
N GLY A 292 -14.87 -14.61 12.25
CA GLY A 292 -13.49 -14.94 12.62
C GLY A 292 -12.62 -15.36 11.42
N GLU A 293 -13.01 -14.99 10.20
CA GLU A 293 -12.24 -15.28 8.99
C GLU A 293 -11.01 -14.36 8.92
N GLY A 294 -9.80 -14.93 8.94
CA GLY A 294 -8.50 -14.24 9.08
C GLY A 294 -7.71 -14.09 7.78
N GLY A 295 -8.34 -13.95 6.61
CA GLY A 295 -7.65 -13.86 5.32
C GLY A 295 -7.64 -12.47 4.67
N GLY A 296 -7.04 -12.35 3.49
CA GLY A 296 -7.07 -11.18 2.63
C GLY A 296 -6.46 -9.92 3.26
N GLU A 297 -7.12 -8.78 3.13
CA GLU A 297 -6.63 -7.48 3.60
C GLU A 297 -6.41 -7.41 5.14
N LEU A 298 -7.06 -8.23 5.95
CA LEU A 298 -6.83 -8.29 7.39
C LEU A 298 -5.51 -9.01 7.70
N GLY A 299 -5.28 -10.16 7.06
CA GLY A 299 -4.02 -10.90 7.16
C GLY A 299 -2.82 -10.02 6.80
N TYR A 300 -2.93 -9.28 5.69
CA TYR A 300 -1.93 -8.31 5.26
C TYR A 300 -1.59 -7.27 6.33
N ARG A 301 -2.60 -6.71 7.01
CA ARG A 301 -2.36 -5.72 8.09
C ARG A 301 -1.73 -6.34 9.33
N ILE A 302 -2.07 -7.59 9.65
CA ILE A 302 -1.43 -8.33 10.75
C ILE A 302 0.05 -8.58 10.44
N ILE A 303 0.38 -8.97 9.20
CA ILE A 303 1.76 -9.14 8.74
C ILE A 303 2.55 -7.84 8.89
N ASN A 304 1.99 -6.72 8.41
CA ASN A 304 2.64 -5.41 8.48
C ASN A 304 2.86 -4.95 9.93
N ALA A 305 1.87 -5.14 10.80
CA ALA A 305 1.98 -4.80 12.21
C ALA A 305 3.04 -5.66 12.92
N ALA A 306 3.07 -6.97 12.66
CA ALA A 306 4.07 -7.89 13.23
C ALA A 306 5.48 -7.56 12.73
N THR A 307 5.62 -7.21 11.44
CA THR A 307 6.89 -6.79 10.85
C THR A 307 7.40 -5.50 11.48
N GLY A 308 6.55 -4.48 11.58
CA GLY A 308 6.90 -3.21 12.21
C GLY A 308 7.22 -3.35 13.70
N TRP A 309 6.49 -4.19 14.40
CA TRP A 309 6.78 -4.54 15.80
C TRP A 309 8.16 -5.17 15.95
N LYS A 310 8.50 -6.14 15.11
CA LYS A 310 9.80 -6.83 15.11
C LYS A 310 10.95 -5.87 14.78
N MET A 311 10.78 -4.98 13.79
CA MET A 311 11.77 -3.94 13.47
C MET A 311 12.06 -3.06 14.68
N GLY A 312 11.02 -2.51 15.32
CA GLY A 312 11.17 -1.60 16.44
C GLY A 312 11.73 -2.27 17.70
N ILE A 313 11.36 -3.53 18.01
CA ILE A 313 11.97 -4.27 19.15
C ILE A 313 13.46 -4.56 18.89
N THR A 314 13.83 -4.85 17.63
CA THR A 314 15.24 -5.11 17.30
C THR A 314 16.08 -3.84 17.38
N HIS A 315 15.48 -2.68 17.12
CA HIS A 315 16.13 -1.37 17.15
C HIS A 315 15.37 -0.36 18.03
N PRO A 316 15.20 -0.62 19.36
CA PRO A 316 14.25 0.16 20.18
C PRO A 316 14.63 1.63 20.36
N PHE A 317 15.91 1.96 20.31
CA PHE A 317 16.39 3.34 20.53
C PHE A 317 16.55 4.18 19.27
N SER A 318 16.78 3.55 18.11
CA SER A 318 16.98 4.30 16.87
C SER A 318 15.89 4.06 15.83
N GLY A 319 15.14 2.95 15.94
CA GLY A 319 14.44 2.41 14.80
C GLY A 319 15.42 1.94 13.73
N VAL A 320 14.91 1.55 12.58
CA VAL A 320 15.72 1.15 11.42
C VAL A 320 16.15 2.32 10.53
N GLY A 321 15.75 3.54 10.86
CA GLY A 321 15.92 4.74 10.04
C GLY A 321 14.69 5.07 9.22
N LEU A 322 14.40 6.36 9.01
CA LEU A 322 13.29 6.81 8.19
C LEU A 322 13.43 6.27 6.75
N GLY A 323 12.33 5.80 6.16
CA GLY A 323 12.35 5.15 4.85
C GLY A 323 13.08 3.81 4.82
N GLY A 324 13.46 3.25 5.98
CA GLY A 324 14.11 1.94 6.10
C GLY A 324 13.14 0.76 5.97
N VAL A 325 11.83 0.98 6.20
CA VAL A 325 10.80 -0.05 6.10
C VAL A 325 10.85 -0.79 4.77
N PRO A 326 10.77 -0.14 3.59
CA PRO A 326 10.77 -0.86 2.31
C PRO A 326 12.04 -1.67 2.06
N LEU A 327 13.20 -1.23 2.54
CA LEU A 327 14.48 -1.89 2.32
C LEU A 327 14.70 -3.09 3.26
N LEU A 328 13.99 -3.14 4.38
CA LEU A 328 14.17 -4.15 5.45
C LEU A 328 12.92 -5.01 5.68
N TYR A 329 11.82 -4.73 4.99
CA TYR A 329 10.55 -5.42 5.21
C TYR A 329 10.71 -6.95 5.12
N GLN A 330 11.31 -7.46 4.05
CA GLN A 330 11.46 -8.89 3.82
C GLN A 330 12.38 -9.58 4.84
N LYS A 331 13.38 -8.86 5.40
CA LYS A 331 14.23 -9.36 6.49
C LYS A 331 13.47 -9.59 7.79
N TYR A 332 12.49 -8.73 8.09
CA TYR A 332 11.78 -8.74 9.37
C TYR A 332 10.38 -9.34 9.30
N ARG A 333 9.88 -9.63 8.10
CA ARG A 333 8.54 -10.19 7.94
C ARG A 333 8.43 -11.55 8.68
N PRO A 334 7.23 -11.90 9.21
CA PRO A 334 7.02 -13.21 9.84
C PRO A 334 7.17 -14.35 8.83
N LEU A 335 7.65 -15.50 9.27
CA LEU A 335 7.80 -16.71 8.43
C LEU A 335 6.47 -17.24 7.91
N TRP A 336 5.37 -16.96 8.62
CA TRP A 336 4.00 -17.33 8.25
C TRP A 336 3.31 -16.33 7.32
N ALA A 337 4.03 -15.36 6.79
CA ALA A 337 3.44 -14.24 6.05
C ALA A 337 2.93 -14.55 4.64
N GLY A 338 3.02 -15.78 4.17
CA GLY A 338 2.50 -16.18 2.86
C GLY A 338 3.39 -15.76 1.67
N GLN A 339 2.81 -15.75 0.48
CA GLN A 339 3.54 -15.56 -0.79
C GLN A 339 3.94 -14.11 -1.07
N GLU A 340 3.52 -13.17 -0.26
CA GLU A 340 3.75 -11.78 -0.54
C GLU A 340 5.25 -11.44 -0.65
N SER A 341 5.67 -11.11 -1.85
CA SER A 341 7.02 -10.68 -2.19
C SER A 341 7.07 -9.22 -2.58
N GLU A 342 5.90 -8.60 -2.70
CA GLU A 342 5.79 -7.25 -3.19
C GLU A 342 6.42 -6.22 -2.25
N LEU A 343 6.69 -5.10 -2.84
CA LEU A 343 7.20 -3.94 -2.19
C LEU A 343 6.20 -3.36 -1.21
N ILE A 344 6.57 -3.32 0.05
CA ILE A 344 5.80 -2.65 1.08
C ILE A 344 6.46 -1.31 1.40
N TYR A 345 5.87 -0.24 0.90
CA TYR A 345 6.33 1.13 1.20
C TYR A 345 5.98 1.56 2.63
N GLN A 346 4.85 1.07 3.13
CA GLN A 346 4.24 1.53 4.36
C GLN A 346 3.59 0.38 5.11
N LEU A 347 3.73 0.37 6.44
CA LEU A 347 3.14 -0.66 7.29
C LEU A 347 1.62 -0.50 7.50
N HIS A 348 0.96 0.42 6.80
CA HIS A 348 -0.46 0.72 6.94
C HIS A 348 -0.92 0.92 8.39
N SER A 349 -0.06 1.51 9.20
CA SER A 349 -0.35 1.95 10.57
C SER A 349 0.72 2.95 10.97
N THR A 350 0.33 4.18 11.25
CA THR A 350 1.27 5.24 11.64
C THR A 350 2.05 4.90 12.91
N PRO A 351 1.43 4.37 14.00
CA PRO A 351 2.20 3.99 15.18
C PRO A 351 3.23 2.90 14.92
N PHE A 352 2.88 1.84 14.19
CA PHE A 352 3.83 0.75 13.89
C PHE A 352 4.91 1.21 12.92
N HIS A 353 4.57 2.05 11.95
CA HIS A 353 5.53 2.59 11.00
C HIS A 353 6.58 3.49 11.70
N LEU A 354 6.11 4.43 12.52
CA LEU A 354 7.01 5.32 13.25
C LEU A 354 7.80 4.58 14.35
N TRP A 355 7.20 3.56 15.00
CA TRP A 355 7.92 2.67 15.91
C TRP A 355 9.05 1.91 15.20
N ALA A 356 8.78 1.38 13.99
CA ALA A 356 9.79 0.72 13.20
C ALA A 356 10.93 1.64 12.79
N GLU A 357 10.62 2.88 12.35
CA GLU A 357 11.61 3.79 11.78
C GLU A 357 12.35 4.65 12.81
N MET A 358 11.70 5.05 13.91
CA MET A 358 12.26 5.97 14.91
C MET A 358 12.37 5.36 16.32
N GLY A 359 11.89 4.14 16.52
CA GLY A 359 11.90 3.50 17.84
C GLY A 359 11.12 4.26 18.90
N ILE A 360 11.65 4.27 20.13
CA ILE A 360 10.98 4.86 21.31
C ILE A 360 10.68 6.36 21.16
N TRP A 361 11.46 7.08 20.37
CA TRP A 361 11.29 8.52 20.21
C TRP A 361 9.95 8.86 19.55
N ALA A 362 9.51 8.07 18.58
CA ALA A 362 8.20 8.24 17.97
C ALA A 362 7.06 8.03 18.99
N ILE A 363 7.15 6.97 19.79
CA ILE A 363 6.14 6.66 20.80
C ILE A 363 6.06 7.76 21.86
N ILE A 364 7.21 8.21 22.35
CA ILE A 364 7.26 9.33 23.32
C ILE A 364 6.65 10.59 22.70
N THR A 365 6.98 10.92 21.45
CA THR A 365 6.44 12.10 20.77
C THR A 365 4.92 12.03 20.65
N ILE A 366 4.36 10.90 20.18
CA ILE A 366 2.92 10.71 20.01
C ILE A 366 2.20 10.83 21.36
N ILE A 367 2.66 10.11 22.38
CA ILE A 367 2.05 10.15 23.72
C ILE A 367 2.13 11.56 24.32
N LEU A 368 3.30 12.18 24.27
CA LEU A 368 3.49 13.53 24.81
C LEU A 368 2.60 14.54 24.09
N PHE A 369 2.51 14.48 22.76
CA PHE A 369 1.62 15.34 21.96
C PHE A 369 0.16 15.16 22.37
N CYS A 370 -0.34 13.94 22.49
CA CYS A 370 -1.70 13.65 22.90
C CYS A 370 -1.98 14.18 24.34
N VAL A 371 -1.07 13.93 25.27
CA VAL A 371 -1.21 14.38 26.67
C VAL A 371 -1.19 15.91 26.75
N VAL A 372 -0.23 16.55 26.10
CA VAL A 372 -0.08 18.01 26.12
C VAL A 372 -1.32 18.71 25.53
N ILE A 373 -1.82 18.20 24.39
CA ILE A 373 -3.03 18.74 23.75
C ILE A 373 -4.26 18.53 24.65
N ALA A 374 -4.44 17.33 25.22
CA ALA A 374 -5.55 17.04 26.12
C ALA A 374 -5.54 17.95 27.37
N LEU A 375 -4.37 18.12 27.99
CA LEU A 375 -4.22 19.00 29.13
C LEU A 375 -4.48 20.48 28.78
N ALA A 376 -3.99 20.94 27.64
CA ALA A 376 -4.19 22.31 27.19
C ALA A 376 -5.65 22.61 26.85
N ILE A 377 -6.35 21.69 26.18
CA ILE A 377 -7.79 21.79 25.91
C ILE A 377 -8.57 21.79 27.23
N ASN A 378 -8.27 20.86 28.14
CA ASN A 378 -8.94 20.78 29.46
C ASN A 378 -8.76 22.07 30.25
N LYS A 379 -7.56 22.62 30.30
CA LYS A 379 -7.25 23.91 30.92
C LYS A 379 -8.11 25.06 30.35
N THR A 380 -8.25 25.07 29.02
CA THR A 380 -9.07 26.06 28.29
C THR A 380 -10.58 25.94 28.63
N LEU A 381 -11.05 24.72 28.88
CA LEU A 381 -12.46 24.45 29.22
C LEU A 381 -12.80 24.72 30.69
N LEU A 382 -11.81 24.56 31.60
CA LEU A 382 -11.98 24.74 33.05
C LEU A 382 -11.93 26.19 33.49
N VAL A 383 -11.43 27.10 32.65
CA VAL A 383 -11.37 28.54 32.97
C VAL A 383 -12.81 29.12 33.01
N ARG A 384 -13.50 28.87 34.11
CA ARG A 384 -14.77 29.48 34.52
C ARG A 384 -14.46 30.50 35.63
N GLY A 385 -14.21 31.73 35.25
CA GLY A 385 -14.22 32.83 36.22
C GLY A 385 -12.91 33.62 36.37
N GLY A 386 -12.95 34.84 35.92
CA GLY A 386 -12.41 35.96 36.68
C GLY A 386 -11.11 36.63 36.24
N ASN A 387 -10.22 36.16 35.45
CA ASN A 387 -9.07 36.96 35.00
C ASN A 387 -8.41 36.51 33.69
N THR A 388 -8.94 35.56 32.98
CA THR A 388 -8.38 35.10 31.70
C THR A 388 -9.26 35.61 30.54
N ARG A 389 -8.63 36.04 29.46
CA ARG A 389 -9.34 36.44 28.22
C ARG A 389 -10.26 35.35 27.78
N SER A 390 -11.57 35.61 27.76
CA SER A 390 -12.52 34.66 27.17
C SER A 390 -12.21 34.47 25.69
N LEU A 391 -12.10 33.23 25.24
CA LEU A 391 -11.95 32.93 23.80
C LEU A 391 -13.08 33.58 23.00
N GLU A 392 -12.74 34.21 21.88
CA GLU A 392 -13.72 34.65 20.91
C GLU A 392 -14.57 33.45 20.42
N HIS A 393 -15.83 33.69 20.10
CA HIS A 393 -16.75 32.65 19.66
C HIS A 393 -16.17 31.86 18.46
N THR A 394 -15.53 32.56 17.54
CA THR A 394 -14.85 31.99 16.36
C THR A 394 -13.73 31.05 16.74
N ASP A 395 -12.86 31.44 17.66
CA ASP A 395 -11.73 30.61 18.11
C ASP A 395 -12.22 29.36 18.87
N LYS A 396 -13.34 29.43 19.59
CA LYS A 396 -13.99 28.25 20.23
C LYS A 396 -14.44 27.23 19.19
N ILE A 397 -15.10 27.69 18.12
CA ILE A 397 -15.55 26.82 17.04
C ILE A 397 -14.35 26.17 16.36
N PHE A 398 -13.31 26.91 16.04
CA PHE A 398 -12.10 26.38 15.43
C PHE A 398 -11.36 25.39 16.34
N LEU A 399 -11.30 25.64 17.64
CA LEU A 399 -10.72 24.71 18.62
C LEU A 399 -11.41 23.34 18.53
N TRP A 400 -12.77 23.33 18.56
CA TRP A 400 -13.52 22.09 18.49
C TRP A 400 -13.44 21.43 17.12
N SER A 401 -13.43 22.20 16.03
CA SER A 401 -13.27 21.67 14.67
C SER A 401 -11.92 20.96 14.51
N ILE A 402 -10.83 21.61 14.93
CA ILE A 402 -9.48 21.03 14.86
C ILE A 402 -9.34 19.82 15.79
N ALA A 403 -9.90 19.88 17.00
CA ALA A 403 -9.90 18.72 17.91
C ALA A 403 -10.68 17.54 17.32
N GLY A 404 -11.82 17.80 16.68
CA GLY A 404 -12.58 16.78 15.95
C GLY A 404 -11.78 16.19 14.76
N SER A 405 -11.10 17.04 14.00
CA SER A 405 -10.23 16.59 12.91
C SER A 405 -9.09 15.69 13.41
N PHE A 406 -8.43 16.06 14.50
CA PHE A 406 -7.39 15.22 15.10
C PHE A 406 -7.93 13.90 15.65
N LEU A 407 -9.12 13.91 16.27
CA LEU A 407 -9.75 12.69 16.75
C LEU A 407 -10.05 11.74 15.60
N ALA A 408 -10.73 12.21 14.55
CA ALA A 408 -11.08 11.39 13.40
C ALA A 408 -9.84 10.85 12.67
N TYR A 409 -8.85 11.72 12.45
CA TYR A 409 -7.62 11.34 11.78
C TYR A 409 -6.74 10.40 12.61
N SER A 410 -6.71 10.56 13.95
CA SER A 410 -5.94 9.64 14.81
C SER A 410 -6.45 8.21 14.74
N VAL A 411 -7.78 8.01 14.60
CA VAL A 411 -8.35 6.68 14.37
C VAL A 411 -7.94 6.13 12.99
N MET A 412 -7.99 6.96 11.94
CA MET A 412 -7.52 6.59 10.61
C MET A 412 -6.04 6.21 10.63
N SER A 413 -5.21 6.94 11.36
CA SER A 413 -3.78 6.71 11.45
C SER A 413 -3.38 5.37 12.11
N LEU A 414 -4.28 4.76 12.88
CA LEU A 414 -4.09 3.38 13.39
C LEU A 414 -4.17 2.35 12.27
N THR A 415 -4.88 2.66 11.19
CA THR A 415 -5.14 1.74 10.08
C THR A 415 -4.36 2.08 8.81
N ASP A 416 -3.65 3.22 8.78
CA ASP A 416 -2.84 3.61 7.62
C ASP A 416 -1.71 4.58 8.01
N PHE A 417 -0.69 4.70 7.14
CA PHE A 417 0.37 5.69 7.25
C PHE A 417 0.23 6.70 6.11
N GLN A 418 0.17 8.00 6.42
CA GLN A 418 -0.18 9.03 5.44
C GLN A 418 0.64 10.32 5.61
N LEU A 419 1.63 10.32 6.53
CA LEU A 419 2.38 11.54 6.87
C LEU A 419 3.36 11.97 5.77
N ASP A 420 3.64 11.11 4.80
CA ASP A 420 4.41 11.40 3.60
C ASP A 420 3.65 12.25 2.57
N ASN A 421 2.33 12.29 2.64
CA ASN A 421 1.50 13.06 1.71
C ASN A 421 1.41 14.54 2.14
N ILE A 422 1.79 15.47 1.24
CA ILE A 422 1.85 16.92 1.50
C ILE A 422 0.47 17.50 1.85
N ALA A 423 -0.59 17.02 1.23
CA ALA A 423 -1.94 17.51 1.54
C ALA A 423 -2.32 17.22 3.00
N ILE A 424 -1.98 16.05 3.50
CA ILE A 424 -2.27 15.59 4.86
C ILE A 424 -1.33 16.24 5.86
N SER A 425 0.00 16.12 5.65
CA SER A 425 1.00 16.69 6.56
C SER A 425 0.91 18.22 6.62
N GLY A 426 0.65 18.88 5.49
CA GLY A 426 0.41 20.32 5.42
C GLY A 426 -0.84 20.75 6.19
N THR A 427 -1.96 20.02 6.08
CA THR A 427 -3.18 20.26 6.86
C THR A 427 -2.93 20.10 8.36
N LEU A 428 -2.22 19.03 8.76
CA LEU A 428 -1.84 18.81 10.16
C LEU A 428 -1.02 19.97 10.72
N ILE A 429 -0.05 20.46 9.96
CA ILE A 429 0.78 21.62 10.37
C ILE A 429 -0.04 22.89 10.52
N ILE A 430 -0.96 23.15 9.58
CA ILE A 430 -1.89 24.29 9.68
C ILE A 430 -2.72 24.19 10.96
N PHE A 431 -3.25 23.01 11.26
CA PHE A 431 -4.07 22.77 12.44
C PHE A 431 -3.27 22.83 13.74
N ILE A 432 -2.06 22.26 13.79
CA ILE A 432 -1.17 22.34 14.96
C ILE A 432 -0.78 23.80 15.22
N ALA A 433 -0.37 24.56 14.20
CA ALA A 433 -0.01 25.96 14.35
C ALA A 433 -1.18 26.83 14.85
N THR A 434 -2.39 26.59 14.28
CA THR A 434 -3.60 27.30 14.68
C THR A 434 -4.00 26.97 16.12
N LEU A 435 -3.98 25.68 16.47
CA LEU A 435 -4.28 25.21 17.83
C LEU A 435 -3.28 25.77 18.85
N ALA A 436 -1.97 25.69 18.57
CA ALA A 436 -0.93 26.26 19.41
C ALA A 436 -1.16 27.76 19.64
N SER A 437 -1.51 28.50 18.59
CA SER A 437 -1.82 29.94 18.70
C SER A 437 -3.05 30.22 19.56
N ILE A 438 -4.14 29.46 19.41
CA ILE A 438 -5.37 29.60 20.23
C ILE A 438 -5.04 29.30 21.71
N LEU A 439 -4.39 28.18 21.97
CA LEU A 439 -4.07 27.75 23.35
C LEU A 439 -3.11 28.73 24.05
N ARG A 440 -2.12 29.27 23.34
CA ARG A 440 -1.17 30.25 23.88
C ARG A 440 -1.87 31.53 24.33
N MET A 441 -2.87 31.98 23.60
CA MET A 441 -3.65 33.18 23.97
C MET A 441 -4.41 32.97 25.28
N VAL A 442 -4.94 31.79 25.54
CA VAL A 442 -5.69 31.46 26.75
C VAL A 442 -4.79 31.29 27.97
N THR A 443 -3.61 30.69 27.76
CA THR A 443 -2.68 30.36 28.86
C THR A 443 -1.67 31.46 29.16
N GLU A 444 -1.68 32.56 28.36
CA GLU A 444 -0.71 33.70 28.46
C GLU A 444 0.74 33.26 28.42
N CYS A 445 1.02 32.08 27.86
CA CYS A 445 2.36 31.54 27.71
C CYS A 445 3.06 32.27 26.56
N SER A 446 3.61 33.44 26.77
CA SER A 446 4.41 34.19 25.82
C SER A 446 5.91 34.04 26.15
N GLY A 447 6.66 33.46 25.24
CA GLY A 447 8.12 33.36 25.32
C GLY A 447 8.72 33.44 23.91
N SER A 448 9.96 33.89 23.85
CA SER A 448 10.76 33.88 22.63
C SER A 448 11.92 32.91 22.77
N VAL A 449 12.24 32.22 21.72
CA VAL A 449 13.41 31.31 21.66
C VAL A 449 14.68 32.15 21.84
N PRO A 450 15.63 31.71 22.70
CA PRO A 450 16.92 32.38 22.83
C PRO A 450 17.73 32.17 21.54
N TYR A 451 18.55 33.15 21.21
CA TYR A 451 19.50 33.11 20.09
C TYR A 451 18.87 32.81 18.72
N PRO A 452 17.76 33.46 18.30
CA PRO A 452 17.06 33.16 17.08
C PRO A 452 17.88 33.39 15.81
N ARG A 453 18.84 34.33 15.85
CA ARG A 453 19.74 34.56 14.70
C ARG A 453 20.75 33.44 14.51
N GLN A 454 21.29 32.88 15.59
CA GLN A 454 22.18 31.69 15.53
C GLN A 454 21.43 30.48 14.97
N LEU A 455 20.19 30.28 15.42
CA LEU A 455 19.34 29.22 14.89
C LEU A 455 19.07 29.42 13.37
N ALA A 456 18.83 30.67 12.96
CA ALA A 456 18.62 30.97 11.54
C ALA A 456 19.89 30.70 10.70
N LEU A 457 21.07 31.04 11.20
CA LEU A 457 22.34 30.75 10.54
C LEU A 457 22.59 29.24 10.44
N ALA A 458 22.36 28.50 11.52
CA ALA A 458 22.43 27.02 11.50
C ALA A 458 21.47 26.42 10.50
N GLY A 459 20.20 26.89 10.46
CA GLY A 459 19.21 26.46 9.52
C GLY A 459 19.59 26.75 8.07
N LEU A 460 20.14 27.92 7.76
CA LEU A 460 20.64 28.25 6.42
C LEU A 460 21.83 27.38 6.02
N GLY A 461 22.75 27.10 6.96
CA GLY A 461 23.85 26.15 6.74
C GLY A 461 23.34 24.74 6.42
N LEU A 462 22.34 24.27 7.17
CA LEU A 462 21.71 22.97 6.93
C LEU A 462 21.01 22.90 5.56
N VAL A 463 20.25 23.95 5.19
CA VAL A 463 19.59 24.03 3.87
C VAL A 463 20.62 23.99 2.77
N LEU A 464 21.73 24.71 2.89
CA LEU A 464 22.82 24.68 1.90
C LEU A 464 23.44 23.28 1.78
N ALA A 465 23.70 22.60 2.91
CA ALA A 465 24.22 21.23 2.92
C ALA A 465 23.25 20.26 2.24
N VAL A 466 21.94 20.39 2.52
CA VAL A 466 20.90 19.58 1.85
C VAL A 466 20.85 19.86 0.36
N ILE A 467 20.93 21.12 -0.09
CA ILE A 467 20.95 21.45 -1.53
C ILE A 467 22.15 20.78 -2.21
N ILE A 468 23.35 20.89 -1.64
CA ILE A 468 24.56 20.28 -2.21
C ILE A 468 24.40 18.76 -2.30
N TRP A 469 23.87 18.13 -1.27
CA TRP A 469 23.61 16.68 -1.24
C TRP A 469 22.53 16.24 -2.24
N LEU A 470 21.51 17.07 -2.49
CA LEU A 470 20.43 16.76 -3.43
C LEU A 470 20.83 16.89 -4.92
N ILE A 471 21.86 17.66 -5.25
CA ILE A 471 22.29 17.88 -6.64
C ILE A 471 22.55 16.55 -7.39
N PRO A 472 23.45 15.66 -6.93
CA PRO A 472 23.69 14.39 -7.62
C PRO A 472 22.44 13.50 -7.64
N ILE A 473 21.59 13.53 -6.62
CA ILE A 473 20.38 12.74 -6.54
C ILE A 473 19.39 13.19 -7.62
N HIS A 474 19.12 14.49 -7.73
CA HIS A 474 18.23 15.00 -8.78
C HIS A 474 18.79 14.80 -10.18
N ARG A 475 20.11 14.86 -10.32
CA ARG A 475 20.74 14.54 -11.61
C ARG A 475 20.55 13.07 -11.98
N ALA A 476 20.66 12.16 -11.00
CA ALA A 476 20.39 10.74 -11.21
C ALA A 476 18.92 10.49 -11.59
N TRP A 477 17.96 11.15 -10.93
CA TRP A 477 16.55 11.07 -11.31
C TRP A 477 16.29 11.57 -12.73
N GLN A 478 16.89 12.69 -13.11
CA GLN A 478 16.78 13.23 -14.47
C GLN A 478 17.33 12.25 -15.51
N LEU A 479 18.50 11.66 -15.25
CA LEU A 479 19.11 10.67 -16.15
C LEU A 479 18.25 9.41 -16.24
N SER A 480 17.68 8.95 -15.12
CA SER A 480 16.74 7.83 -15.13
C SER A 480 15.53 8.09 -16.02
N SER A 481 14.90 9.26 -15.88
CA SER A 481 13.79 9.65 -16.75
C SER A 481 14.19 9.69 -18.22
N GLN A 482 15.36 10.26 -18.54
CA GLN A 482 15.89 10.27 -19.91
C GLN A 482 16.14 8.86 -20.46
N ALA A 483 16.62 7.94 -19.61
CA ALA A 483 16.84 6.55 -19.99
C ALA A 483 15.55 5.86 -20.43
N PHE A 484 14.46 6.00 -19.64
CA PHE A 484 13.19 5.41 -20.02
C PHE A 484 12.54 6.11 -21.22
N MET A 485 12.70 7.43 -21.36
CA MET A 485 12.25 8.15 -22.56
C MET A 485 12.96 7.65 -23.82
N ALA A 486 14.23 7.26 -23.73
CA ALA A 486 14.97 6.66 -24.85
C ALA A 486 14.38 5.31 -25.29
N LEU A 487 13.83 4.51 -24.34
CA LEU A 487 13.14 3.26 -24.67
C LEU A 487 11.74 3.44 -25.27
N TRP A 488 11.09 4.59 -25.06
CA TRP A 488 9.72 4.86 -25.50
C TRP A 488 9.65 5.60 -26.86
N GLN A 489 10.79 5.79 -27.50
CA GLN A 489 10.83 6.32 -28.86
C GLN A 489 10.32 5.27 -29.87
N GLU A 490 9.91 5.72 -31.06
CA GLU A 490 9.51 4.80 -32.16
C GLU A 490 10.59 3.77 -32.47
N GLU A 491 11.85 4.18 -32.44
CA GLU A 491 13.02 3.31 -32.46
C GLU A 491 13.72 3.39 -31.09
N PRO A 492 13.58 2.36 -30.22
CA PRO A 492 14.16 2.36 -28.90
C PRO A 492 15.69 2.47 -28.89
N ASP A 493 16.23 3.52 -28.29
CA ASP A 493 17.67 3.71 -28.10
C ASP A 493 18.17 3.00 -26.83
N PHE A 494 18.42 1.70 -26.97
CA PHE A 494 18.88 0.87 -25.86
C PHE A 494 20.31 1.26 -25.35
N PRO A 495 21.29 1.61 -26.20
CA PRO A 495 22.57 2.15 -25.75
C PRO A 495 22.44 3.40 -24.87
N ALA A 496 21.59 4.36 -25.24
CA ALA A 496 21.34 5.55 -24.43
C ALA A 496 20.70 5.18 -23.08
N PHE A 497 19.76 4.24 -23.05
CA PHE A 497 19.18 3.73 -21.82
C PHE A 497 20.26 3.21 -20.86
N VAL A 498 21.15 2.34 -21.34
CA VAL A 498 22.23 1.79 -20.53
C VAL A 498 23.19 2.89 -20.04
N GLN A 499 23.57 3.81 -20.92
CA GLN A 499 24.48 4.90 -20.57
C GLN A 499 23.91 5.81 -19.48
N PHE A 500 22.65 6.23 -19.63
CA PHE A 500 22.02 7.13 -18.67
C PHE A 500 21.79 6.49 -17.30
N LEU A 501 21.33 5.23 -17.24
CA LEU A 501 21.14 4.54 -15.96
C LEU A 501 22.47 4.17 -15.28
N THR A 502 23.51 3.80 -16.06
CA THR A 502 24.86 3.62 -15.53
C THR A 502 25.32 4.89 -14.83
N ARG A 503 25.19 6.04 -15.50
CA ARG A 503 25.58 7.32 -14.92
C ARG A 503 24.75 7.71 -13.71
N ALA A 504 23.44 7.40 -13.70
CA ALA A 504 22.58 7.59 -12.54
C ALA A 504 23.06 6.74 -11.34
N SER A 505 23.40 5.48 -11.56
CA SER A 505 23.95 4.58 -10.52
C SER A 505 25.30 5.07 -9.97
N GLU A 506 26.17 5.61 -10.81
CA GLU A 506 27.46 6.19 -10.36
C GLU A 506 27.26 7.43 -9.47
N LEU A 507 26.22 8.25 -9.74
CA LEU A 507 25.91 9.45 -8.95
C LEU A 507 25.32 9.11 -7.57
N THR A 508 24.60 7.99 -7.49
CA THR A 508 23.91 7.55 -6.27
C THR A 508 24.08 6.04 -6.08
N PRO A 509 25.28 5.55 -5.74
CA PRO A 509 25.58 4.12 -5.68
C PRO A 509 24.83 3.37 -4.56
N TRP A 510 24.24 4.07 -3.63
CA TRP A 510 23.40 3.53 -2.55
C TRP A 510 21.97 3.22 -3.00
N GLU A 511 21.55 3.68 -4.17
CA GLU A 511 20.21 3.51 -4.70
C GLU A 511 20.13 2.24 -5.57
N SER A 512 19.38 1.24 -5.13
CA SER A 512 19.27 -0.05 -5.83
C SER A 512 18.39 0.00 -7.09
N TYR A 513 17.59 1.04 -7.27
CA TYR A 513 16.66 1.16 -8.40
C TYR A 513 17.36 1.09 -9.76
N TYR A 514 18.44 1.85 -9.95
CA TYR A 514 19.12 1.93 -11.23
C TYR A 514 19.81 0.61 -11.62
N PRO A 515 20.61 -0.01 -10.75
CA PRO A 515 21.22 -1.29 -11.08
C PRO A 515 20.20 -2.42 -11.24
N TYR A 516 19.09 -2.44 -10.51
CA TYR A 516 18.05 -3.43 -10.73
C TYR A 516 17.32 -3.25 -12.06
N GLN A 517 17.02 -2.03 -12.49
CA GLN A 517 16.44 -1.76 -13.81
C GLN A 517 17.39 -2.17 -14.95
N LEU A 518 18.69 -1.85 -14.83
CA LEU A 518 19.71 -2.30 -15.78
C LEU A 518 19.80 -3.83 -15.82
N GLY A 519 19.96 -4.46 -14.65
CA GLY A 519 20.07 -5.91 -14.55
C GLY A 519 18.86 -6.62 -15.15
N TRP A 520 17.68 -6.15 -14.87
CA TRP A 520 16.45 -6.72 -15.39
C TRP A 520 16.31 -6.56 -16.91
N LYS A 521 16.47 -5.34 -17.46
CA LYS A 521 16.33 -5.10 -18.90
C LYS A 521 17.39 -5.81 -19.72
N LEU A 522 18.65 -5.81 -19.27
CA LEU A 522 19.75 -6.54 -19.91
C LEU A 522 19.51 -8.05 -19.85
N GLY A 523 19.04 -8.57 -18.71
CA GLY A 523 18.72 -9.98 -18.54
C GLY A 523 17.58 -10.44 -19.44
N ASP A 524 16.51 -9.65 -19.54
CA ASP A 524 15.39 -9.94 -20.42
C ASP A 524 15.84 -10.03 -21.89
N LEU A 525 16.64 -9.06 -22.32
CA LEU A 525 17.19 -9.04 -23.69
C LEU A 525 18.19 -10.17 -23.94
N ALA A 526 19.02 -10.49 -22.93
CA ALA A 526 19.97 -11.60 -23.01
C ALA A 526 19.26 -12.95 -23.20
N LEU A 527 18.19 -13.17 -22.44
CA LEU A 527 17.38 -14.40 -22.55
C LEU A 527 16.64 -14.49 -23.90
N GLN A 528 16.14 -13.37 -24.42
CA GLN A 528 15.46 -13.33 -25.72
C GLN A 528 16.42 -13.60 -26.90
N LYS A 529 17.65 -13.06 -26.83
CA LYS A 529 18.64 -13.15 -27.92
C LYS A 529 19.64 -14.29 -27.78
N GLY A 530 19.72 -14.93 -26.62
CA GLY A 530 20.77 -15.90 -26.29
C GLY A 530 22.16 -15.24 -26.18
N ASP A 531 22.27 -13.97 -25.81
CA ASP A 531 23.50 -13.18 -25.80
C ASP A 531 24.23 -13.32 -24.46
N SER A 532 25.38 -13.96 -24.46
CA SER A 532 26.18 -14.21 -23.26
C SER A 532 26.88 -12.96 -22.71
N GLN A 533 27.15 -11.95 -23.54
CA GLN A 533 27.71 -10.68 -23.07
C GLN A 533 26.67 -9.89 -22.28
N LEU A 534 25.45 -9.73 -22.84
CA LEU A 534 24.34 -9.09 -22.14
C LEU A 534 23.99 -9.82 -20.85
N LEU A 535 24.07 -11.17 -20.84
CA LEU A 535 23.87 -11.96 -19.64
C LEU A 535 24.90 -11.61 -18.54
N THR A 536 26.16 -11.50 -18.92
CA THR A 536 27.24 -11.15 -17.98
C THR A 536 27.05 -9.73 -17.41
N GLU A 537 26.68 -8.78 -18.24
CA GLU A 537 26.39 -7.41 -17.82
C GLU A 537 25.16 -7.36 -16.88
N SER A 538 24.11 -8.13 -17.20
CA SER A 538 22.93 -8.25 -16.35
C SER A 538 23.28 -8.78 -14.96
N ILE A 539 24.05 -9.86 -14.88
CA ILE A 539 24.54 -10.45 -13.64
C ILE A 539 25.34 -9.43 -12.82
N TYR A 540 26.21 -8.65 -13.48
CA TYR A 540 26.96 -7.57 -12.82
C TYR A 540 26.02 -6.55 -12.17
N TRP A 541 25.03 -6.07 -12.90
CA TRP A 541 24.11 -5.05 -12.41
C TRP A 541 23.18 -5.56 -11.31
N LEU A 542 22.68 -6.81 -11.39
CA LEU A 542 21.91 -7.41 -10.31
C LEU A 542 22.74 -7.54 -9.03
N LYS A 543 24.02 -7.92 -9.12
CA LYS A 543 24.92 -7.93 -7.96
C LYS A 543 25.11 -6.54 -7.36
N LYS A 544 25.23 -5.50 -8.17
CA LYS A 544 25.29 -4.11 -7.71
C LYS A 544 24.00 -3.69 -7.00
N GLY A 545 22.84 -4.11 -7.48
CA GLY A 545 21.56 -3.89 -6.81
C GLY A 545 21.50 -4.59 -5.45
N ILE A 546 21.98 -5.84 -5.35
CA ILE A 546 22.07 -6.59 -4.10
C ILE A 546 23.05 -5.92 -3.11
N GLU A 547 24.19 -5.40 -3.56
CA GLU A 547 25.12 -4.65 -2.71
C GLU A 547 24.43 -3.41 -2.10
N ALA A 548 23.63 -2.69 -2.87
CA ALA A 548 22.88 -1.52 -2.40
C ALA A 548 21.69 -1.89 -1.49
N SER A 549 21.02 -3.03 -1.74
CA SER A 549 19.85 -3.49 -1.01
C SER A 549 19.84 -5.01 -0.82
N PRO A 550 20.58 -5.54 0.17
CA PRO A 550 20.84 -6.97 0.33
C PRO A 550 19.65 -7.79 0.86
N TYR A 551 18.61 -7.14 1.35
CA TYR A 551 17.44 -7.80 1.96
C TYR A 551 16.20 -7.74 1.06
N GLN A 552 16.41 -7.70 -0.24
CA GLN A 552 15.35 -7.75 -1.24
C GLN A 552 15.43 -9.04 -2.04
N GLU A 553 14.40 -9.82 -1.96
CA GLU A 553 14.26 -11.12 -2.63
C GLU A 553 14.44 -11.00 -4.15
N PHE A 554 13.91 -9.92 -4.76
CA PHE A 554 13.99 -9.65 -6.20
C PHE A 554 15.39 -9.84 -6.79
N GLY A 555 16.40 -9.25 -6.16
CA GLY A 555 17.79 -9.34 -6.65
C GLY A 555 18.31 -10.77 -6.62
N HIS A 556 18.07 -11.47 -5.51
CA HIS A 556 18.57 -12.84 -5.30
C HIS A 556 17.88 -13.86 -6.21
N SER A 557 16.54 -13.82 -6.29
CA SER A 557 15.78 -14.74 -7.16
C SER A 557 16.19 -14.57 -8.63
N ASN A 558 16.17 -13.33 -9.13
CA ASN A 558 16.50 -13.09 -10.54
C ASN A 558 17.97 -13.38 -10.86
N LEU A 559 18.88 -13.10 -9.93
CA LEU A 559 20.29 -13.53 -10.08
C LEU A 559 20.40 -15.07 -10.15
N GLY A 560 19.64 -15.79 -9.32
CA GLY A 560 19.57 -17.25 -9.36
C GLY A 560 19.15 -17.78 -10.73
N TRP A 561 18.09 -17.24 -11.31
CA TRP A 561 17.59 -17.63 -12.63
C TRP A 561 18.62 -17.39 -13.74
N LEU A 562 19.36 -16.28 -13.73
CA LEU A 562 20.38 -15.99 -14.74
C LEU A 562 21.63 -16.84 -14.58
N LEU A 563 21.95 -17.25 -13.36
CA LEU A 563 23.13 -18.08 -13.08
C LEU A 563 22.90 -19.58 -13.30
N LEU A 564 21.64 -20.01 -13.36
CA LEU A 564 21.27 -21.44 -13.30
C LEU A 564 22.02 -22.32 -14.28
N ASN A 565 22.14 -21.89 -15.53
CA ASN A 565 22.77 -22.68 -16.57
C ASN A 565 24.32 -22.61 -16.54
N ASN A 566 24.90 -21.49 -16.08
CA ASN A 566 26.32 -21.23 -16.18
C ASN A 566 27.07 -21.50 -14.86
N ASN A 567 26.42 -21.31 -13.74
CA ASN A 567 26.98 -21.49 -12.41
C ASN A 567 25.92 -21.96 -11.41
N PRO A 568 25.50 -23.25 -11.46
CA PRO A 568 24.47 -23.79 -10.60
C PRO A 568 24.74 -23.62 -9.10
N LYS A 569 26.01 -23.67 -8.68
CA LYS A 569 26.38 -23.47 -7.27
C LYS A 569 26.09 -22.04 -6.79
N ALA A 570 26.42 -21.04 -7.61
CA ALA A 570 26.09 -19.65 -7.27
C ALA A 570 24.58 -19.39 -7.38
N ALA A 571 23.89 -20.04 -8.32
CA ALA A 571 22.42 -20.00 -8.41
C ALA A 571 21.76 -20.58 -7.14
N MET A 572 22.22 -21.72 -6.65
CA MET A 572 21.77 -22.34 -5.40
C MET A 572 21.87 -21.37 -4.22
N THR A 573 23.03 -20.72 -4.05
CA THR A 573 23.22 -19.73 -2.97
C THR A 573 22.24 -18.55 -3.10
N ALA A 574 22.02 -18.05 -4.31
CA ALA A 574 21.10 -16.97 -4.57
C ALA A 574 19.64 -17.36 -4.27
N PHE A 575 19.18 -18.52 -4.71
CA PHE A 575 17.86 -19.03 -4.38
C PHE A 575 17.68 -19.35 -2.89
N ALA A 576 18.71 -19.90 -2.22
CA ALA A 576 18.68 -20.14 -0.78
C ALA A 576 18.47 -18.83 0.01
N THR A 577 19.17 -17.74 -0.39
CA THR A 577 18.98 -16.43 0.21
C THR A 577 17.57 -15.89 -0.07
N SER A 578 17.06 -16.03 -1.28
CA SER A 578 15.69 -15.66 -1.65
C SER A 578 14.66 -16.42 -0.82
N ALA A 579 14.83 -17.75 -0.62
CA ALA A 579 13.96 -18.58 0.19
C ALA A 579 13.98 -18.20 1.69
N GLN A 580 15.11 -17.71 2.21
CA GLN A 580 15.18 -17.17 3.58
C GLN A 580 14.40 -15.85 3.73
N LEU A 581 14.40 -15.00 2.71
CA LEU A 581 13.69 -13.72 2.73
C LEU A 581 12.19 -13.88 2.52
N VAL A 582 11.78 -14.68 1.52
CA VAL A 582 10.36 -14.90 1.18
C VAL A 582 10.12 -16.38 0.88
N PRO A 583 9.99 -17.23 1.92
CA PRO A 583 9.94 -18.69 1.76
C PRO A 583 8.70 -19.22 1.04
N ALA A 584 7.64 -18.43 0.92
CA ALA A 584 6.41 -18.83 0.22
C ALA A 584 6.31 -18.26 -1.20
N LYS A 585 7.33 -17.56 -1.71
CA LYS A 585 7.33 -17.02 -3.07
C LYS A 585 7.42 -18.14 -4.11
N LYS A 586 6.51 -18.10 -5.09
CA LYS A 586 6.48 -19.06 -6.21
C LYS A 586 7.77 -19.02 -7.03
N GLY A 587 8.26 -20.21 -7.41
CA GLY A 587 9.41 -20.41 -8.24
C GLY A 587 10.78 -20.42 -7.52
N VAL A 588 10.83 -20.04 -6.24
CA VAL A 588 12.10 -19.96 -5.50
C VAL A 588 12.63 -21.34 -5.14
N PHE A 589 11.80 -22.19 -4.54
CA PHE A 589 12.20 -23.57 -4.23
C PHE A 589 12.32 -24.45 -5.48
N PHE A 590 11.56 -24.15 -6.52
CA PHE A 590 11.76 -24.81 -7.81
C PHE A 590 13.11 -24.44 -8.44
N GLY A 591 13.49 -23.17 -8.46
CA GLY A 591 14.80 -22.72 -8.91
C GLY A 591 15.95 -23.29 -8.08
N LEU A 592 15.76 -23.37 -6.75
CA LEU A 592 16.69 -24.06 -5.86
C LEU A 592 16.82 -25.55 -6.24
N GLY A 593 15.70 -26.23 -6.45
CA GLY A 593 15.67 -27.63 -6.88
C GLY A 593 16.38 -27.86 -8.20
N LEU A 594 16.17 -27.01 -9.20
CA LEU A 594 16.90 -27.07 -10.49
C LEU A 594 18.40 -26.89 -10.31
N SER A 595 18.83 -25.97 -9.46
CA SER A 595 20.24 -25.72 -9.20
C SER A 595 20.91 -26.90 -8.47
N LEU A 596 20.18 -27.58 -7.58
CA LEU A 596 20.63 -28.80 -6.89
C LEU A 596 20.71 -29.99 -7.88
N LEU A 597 19.70 -30.14 -8.72
CA LEU A 597 19.65 -31.18 -9.75
C LEU A 597 20.84 -31.06 -10.73
N ALA A 598 21.16 -29.83 -11.15
CA ALA A 598 22.32 -29.55 -11.99
C ALA A 598 23.67 -29.90 -11.33
N GLN A 599 23.69 -30.04 -10.00
CA GLN A 599 24.85 -30.48 -9.20
C GLN A 599 24.78 -31.97 -8.80
N ASN A 600 23.85 -32.75 -9.38
CA ASN A 600 23.55 -34.16 -9.05
C ASN A 600 23.16 -34.42 -7.60
N GLN A 601 22.62 -33.42 -6.91
CA GLN A 601 22.10 -33.54 -5.54
C GLN A 601 20.59 -33.85 -5.58
N VAL A 602 20.25 -35.06 -6.08
CA VAL A 602 18.87 -35.43 -6.43
C VAL A 602 17.93 -35.39 -5.23
N ASP A 603 18.36 -35.94 -4.07
CA ASP A 603 17.50 -36.00 -2.87
C ASP A 603 17.12 -34.61 -2.37
N LEU A 604 18.08 -33.68 -2.34
CA LEU A 604 17.81 -32.28 -1.94
C LEU A 604 16.97 -31.55 -3.00
N ALA A 605 17.14 -31.87 -4.28
CA ALA A 605 16.32 -31.33 -5.36
C ALA A 605 14.85 -31.78 -5.23
N VAL A 606 14.61 -33.05 -4.89
CA VAL A 606 13.28 -33.60 -4.61
C VAL A 606 12.63 -32.87 -3.42
N GLU A 607 13.37 -32.66 -2.32
CA GLU A 607 12.85 -31.91 -1.16
C GLU A 607 12.49 -30.48 -1.55
N ALA A 608 13.35 -29.76 -2.26
CA ALA A 608 13.10 -28.39 -2.69
C ALA A 608 11.86 -28.28 -3.60
N MET A 609 11.78 -29.13 -4.62
CA MET A 609 10.64 -29.14 -5.55
C MET A 609 9.32 -29.56 -4.89
N SER A 610 9.39 -30.45 -3.89
CA SER A 610 8.21 -30.81 -3.09
C SER A 610 7.71 -29.62 -2.26
N LEU A 611 8.61 -28.83 -1.64
CA LEU A 611 8.24 -27.62 -0.91
C LEU A 611 7.59 -26.57 -1.82
N GLU A 612 8.02 -26.45 -3.08
CA GLU A 612 7.35 -25.58 -4.06
C GLU A 612 5.89 -26.00 -4.29
N ILE A 613 5.67 -27.30 -4.62
CA ILE A 613 4.32 -27.80 -4.94
C ILE A 613 3.42 -27.83 -3.70
N LEU A 614 3.95 -28.16 -2.51
CA LEU A 614 3.19 -28.12 -1.26
C LEU A 614 2.61 -26.72 -0.98
N ARG A 615 3.34 -25.67 -1.38
CA ARG A 615 2.90 -24.28 -1.23
C ARG A 615 2.08 -23.78 -2.41
N ASP A 616 2.31 -24.32 -3.62
CA ASP A 616 1.62 -24.02 -4.87
C ASP A 616 1.18 -25.32 -5.58
N PRO A 617 0.13 -26.03 -5.08
CA PRO A 617 -0.31 -27.30 -5.65
C PRO A 617 -0.67 -27.23 -7.14
N LEU A 618 -1.16 -26.08 -7.62
CA LEU A 618 -1.49 -25.89 -9.03
C LEU A 618 -0.26 -26.06 -9.94
N PHE A 619 0.96 -25.79 -9.44
CA PHE A 619 2.19 -25.95 -10.22
C PHE A 619 2.45 -27.38 -10.69
N ILE A 620 1.85 -28.40 -10.03
CA ILE A 620 1.98 -29.79 -10.52
C ILE A 620 1.40 -30.00 -11.91
N THR A 621 0.46 -29.13 -12.31
CA THR A 621 -0.18 -29.21 -13.64
C THR A 621 0.71 -28.67 -14.76
N SER A 622 1.83 -28.04 -14.45
CA SER A 622 2.73 -27.44 -15.44
C SER A 622 3.33 -28.50 -16.37
N PRO A 623 3.34 -28.27 -17.70
CA PRO A 623 3.92 -29.19 -18.67
C PRO A 623 5.44 -29.39 -18.52
N ILE A 624 6.10 -28.58 -17.69
CA ILE A 624 7.53 -28.71 -17.42
C ILE A 624 7.89 -30.07 -16.80
N TRP A 625 6.96 -30.67 -16.05
CA TRP A 625 7.16 -31.96 -15.39
C TRP A 625 7.28 -33.13 -16.37
N SER A 626 6.80 -32.96 -17.60
CA SER A 626 6.95 -33.98 -18.66
C SER A 626 8.31 -33.95 -19.35
N LYS A 627 9.14 -32.92 -19.11
CA LYS A 627 10.44 -32.72 -19.75
C LYS A 627 11.59 -33.31 -18.91
N LEU A 628 12.60 -33.89 -19.58
CA LEU A 628 13.83 -34.29 -18.88
C LEU A 628 14.63 -33.06 -18.44
N PRO A 629 15.33 -33.12 -17.28
CA PRO A 629 15.44 -34.25 -16.37
C PRO A 629 14.28 -34.39 -15.34
N LEU A 630 13.35 -33.45 -15.27
CA LEU A 630 12.28 -33.42 -14.26
C LEU A 630 11.37 -34.66 -14.32
N LYS A 631 11.08 -35.15 -15.52
CA LYS A 631 10.26 -36.37 -15.70
C LYS A 631 10.81 -37.57 -14.91
N SER A 632 12.12 -37.67 -14.78
CA SER A 632 12.76 -38.83 -14.08
C SER A 632 12.60 -38.76 -12.57
N ILE A 633 12.49 -37.58 -11.96
CA ILE A 633 12.34 -37.39 -10.53
C ILE A 633 10.89 -37.13 -10.11
N PHE A 634 9.97 -36.89 -11.04
CA PHE A 634 8.59 -36.55 -10.76
C PHE A 634 7.87 -37.57 -9.85
N PRO A 635 8.07 -38.91 -10.03
CA PRO A 635 7.49 -39.87 -9.10
C PRO A 635 7.96 -39.70 -7.64
N GLN A 636 9.23 -39.40 -7.42
CA GLN A 636 9.82 -39.17 -6.09
C GLN A 636 9.27 -37.87 -5.47
N VAL A 637 9.14 -36.82 -6.27
CA VAL A 637 8.54 -35.55 -5.82
C VAL A 637 7.09 -35.75 -5.39
N THR A 638 6.29 -36.46 -6.19
CA THR A 638 4.87 -36.70 -5.86
C THR A 638 4.69 -37.60 -4.63
N GLU A 639 5.52 -38.65 -4.47
CA GLU A 639 5.53 -39.49 -3.27
C GLU A 639 5.88 -38.67 -2.03
N ARG A 640 6.89 -37.80 -2.15
CA ARG A 640 7.28 -36.93 -1.03
C ARG A 640 6.18 -35.96 -0.61
N ILE A 641 5.50 -35.34 -1.56
CA ILE A 641 4.38 -34.42 -1.30
C ILE A 641 3.25 -35.14 -0.57
N LEU A 642 2.87 -36.35 -1.05
CA LEU A 642 1.82 -37.15 -0.43
C LEU A 642 2.18 -37.53 1.01
N ALA A 643 3.44 -37.92 1.25
CA ALA A 643 3.92 -38.24 2.60
C ALA A 643 3.86 -37.03 3.55
N VAL A 644 4.19 -35.83 3.06
CA VAL A 644 4.08 -34.60 3.86
C VAL A 644 2.63 -34.25 4.16
N TYR A 645 1.71 -34.35 3.18
CA TYR A 645 0.29 -34.13 3.44
C TYR A 645 -0.28 -35.12 4.45
N GLU A 646 0.12 -36.39 4.42
CA GLU A 646 -0.29 -37.38 5.42
C GLU A 646 0.18 -37.02 6.82
N GLU A 647 1.41 -36.50 6.95
CA GLU A 647 1.92 -36.04 8.22
C GLU A 647 1.18 -34.79 8.73
N LEU A 648 0.94 -33.81 7.85
CA LEU A 648 0.19 -32.59 8.17
C LEU A 648 -1.25 -32.90 8.60
N ILE A 649 -1.94 -33.76 7.87
CA ILE A 649 -3.31 -34.16 8.17
C ILE A 649 -3.39 -34.96 9.51
N LYS A 650 -2.39 -35.77 9.82
CA LYS A 650 -2.32 -36.44 11.15
C LYS A 650 -2.19 -35.42 12.28
N GLN A 651 -1.47 -34.33 12.08
CA GLN A 651 -1.32 -33.25 13.08
C GLN A 651 -2.62 -32.41 13.21
N GLN A 652 -3.31 -32.16 12.10
CA GLN A 652 -4.55 -31.39 12.03
C GLN A 652 -5.61 -32.11 11.18
N PRO A 653 -6.32 -33.11 11.74
CA PRO A 653 -7.28 -33.94 10.99
C PRO A 653 -8.48 -33.17 10.44
N ASN A 654 -8.79 -32.02 10.99
CA ASN A 654 -9.94 -31.20 10.60
C ASN A 654 -9.58 -30.09 9.57
N ASN A 655 -8.33 -30.02 9.09
CA ASN A 655 -7.93 -29.05 8.09
C ASN A 655 -8.40 -29.50 6.70
N LEU A 656 -9.57 -29.00 6.30
CA LEU A 656 -10.21 -29.32 5.02
C LEU A 656 -9.37 -28.88 3.81
N TYR A 657 -8.58 -27.83 3.97
CA TYR A 657 -7.72 -27.33 2.90
C TYR A 657 -6.66 -28.38 2.51
N TRP A 658 -5.93 -28.92 3.49
CA TRP A 658 -4.89 -29.93 3.22
C TRP A 658 -5.47 -31.23 2.69
N GLN A 659 -6.66 -31.62 3.17
CA GLN A 659 -7.38 -32.79 2.63
C GLN A 659 -7.77 -32.58 1.16
N ASN A 660 -8.33 -31.41 0.81
CA ASN A 660 -8.71 -31.09 -0.56
C ASN A 660 -7.49 -30.98 -1.49
N ALA A 661 -6.38 -30.39 -1.02
CA ALA A 661 -5.14 -30.33 -1.80
C ALA A 661 -4.57 -31.75 -2.06
N LYS A 662 -4.58 -32.62 -1.07
CA LYS A 662 -4.19 -34.02 -1.23
C LYS A 662 -5.13 -34.79 -2.19
N SER A 663 -6.44 -34.59 -2.06
CA SER A 663 -7.46 -35.16 -2.97
C SER A 663 -7.22 -34.70 -4.41
N GLY A 664 -7.01 -33.39 -4.64
CA GLY A 664 -6.70 -32.84 -5.96
C GLY A 664 -5.40 -33.40 -6.55
N LEU A 665 -4.39 -33.62 -5.72
CA LEU A 665 -3.14 -34.26 -6.16
C LEU A 665 -3.38 -35.72 -6.60
N TYR A 666 -4.12 -36.51 -5.81
CA TYR A 666 -4.49 -37.87 -6.22
C TYR A 666 -5.31 -37.89 -7.52
N TRP A 667 -6.24 -36.96 -7.68
CA TRP A 667 -7.01 -36.82 -8.92
C TRP A 667 -6.09 -36.51 -10.12
N TRP A 668 -5.15 -35.54 -9.95
CA TRP A 668 -4.22 -35.21 -11.01
C TRP A 668 -3.35 -36.38 -11.44
N LEU A 669 -2.91 -37.20 -10.49
CA LEU A 669 -2.12 -38.40 -10.71
C LEU A 669 -2.94 -39.61 -11.21
N GLY A 670 -4.26 -39.47 -11.39
CA GLY A 670 -5.15 -40.50 -11.91
C GLY A 670 -5.65 -41.49 -10.86
N ASN A 671 -5.35 -41.31 -9.58
CA ASN A 671 -5.85 -42.16 -8.50
C ASN A 671 -7.19 -41.65 -7.96
N ILE A 672 -8.26 -41.93 -8.73
CA ILE A 672 -9.60 -41.40 -8.44
C ILE A 672 -10.20 -42.00 -7.14
N GLU A 673 -9.85 -43.23 -6.75
CA GLU A 673 -10.34 -43.85 -5.51
C GLU A 673 -9.78 -43.17 -4.30
N ALA A 674 -8.47 -42.92 -4.26
CA ALA A 674 -7.82 -42.18 -3.18
C ALA A 674 -8.30 -40.72 -3.13
N ALA A 675 -8.48 -40.07 -4.27
CA ALA A 675 -9.02 -38.72 -4.36
C ALA A 675 -10.42 -38.60 -3.72
N ARG A 676 -11.27 -39.61 -3.91
CA ARG A 676 -12.62 -39.66 -3.31
C ARG A 676 -12.61 -39.85 -1.81
N ALA A 677 -11.65 -40.62 -1.29
CA ALA A 677 -11.54 -40.88 0.15
C ALA A 677 -11.24 -39.63 0.96
N ASP A 678 -10.44 -38.69 0.38
CA ASP A 678 -9.99 -37.45 1.02
C ASP A 678 -10.86 -36.24 0.61
N ASN A 679 -11.88 -36.41 -0.24
CA ASN A 679 -12.67 -35.31 -0.79
C ASN A 679 -13.73 -34.77 0.19
N ASN A 680 -13.75 -33.46 0.39
CA ASN A 680 -14.73 -32.75 1.21
C ASN A 680 -15.44 -31.60 0.43
N SER A 681 -15.18 -31.44 -0.86
CA SER A 681 -15.77 -30.39 -1.72
C SER A 681 -16.82 -30.94 -2.67
N LEU A 682 -17.96 -30.25 -2.79
CA LEU A 682 -19.01 -30.58 -3.76
C LEU A 682 -18.50 -30.47 -5.19
N LEU A 683 -17.71 -29.43 -5.50
CA LEU A 683 -17.11 -29.23 -6.83
C LEU A 683 -16.16 -30.39 -7.16
N SER A 684 -15.25 -30.74 -6.26
CA SER A 684 -14.34 -31.89 -6.44
C SER A 684 -15.11 -33.20 -6.62
N ALA A 685 -16.20 -33.41 -5.86
CA ALA A 685 -17.04 -34.61 -6.02
C ALA A 685 -17.70 -34.69 -7.43
N ILE A 686 -18.11 -33.56 -8.00
CA ILE A 686 -18.64 -33.48 -9.36
C ILE A 686 -17.56 -33.83 -10.38
N ILE A 687 -16.37 -33.25 -10.25
CA ILE A 687 -15.24 -33.51 -11.16
C ILE A 687 -14.82 -34.99 -11.13
N LEU A 688 -14.72 -35.57 -9.92
CA LEU A 688 -14.38 -37.00 -9.73
C LEU A 688 -15.43 -37.93 -10.29
N ASP A 689 -16.72 -37.56 -10.26
CA ASP A 689 -17.80 -38.33 -10.88
C ASP A 689 -17.76 -38.21 -12.41
N LEU A 690 -17.49 -37.01 -12.96
CA LEU A 690 -17.26 -36.82 -14.39
C LEU A 690 -16.07 -37.61 -14.92
N ALA A 691 -14.98 -37.69 -14.15
CA ALA A 691 -13.80 -38.49 -14.53
C ALA A 691 -14.07 -39.97 -14.71
N VAL A 692 -15.10 -40.53 -14.05
CA VAL A 692 -15.51 -41.92 -14.16
C VAL A 692 -16.84 -42.10 -14.94
N GLY A 693 -17.29 -41.04 -15.63
CA GLY A 693 -18.50 -41.09 -16.48
C GLY A 693 -19.82 -41.19 -15.73
N LYS A 694 -19.88 -40.81 -14.46
CA LYS A 694 -21.15 -40.80 -13.70
C LYS A 694 -21.96 -39.53 -14.01
N GLU A 695 -23.28 -39.66 -13.86
CA GLU A 695 -24.20 -38.55 -13.96
C GLU A 695 -24.04 -37.59 -12.80
N VAL A 696 -23.96 -36.28 -13.07
CA VAL A 696 -23.69 -35.23 -12.06
C VAL A 696 -24.81 -34.19 -11.97
N THR A 697 -25.90 -34.32 -12.73
CA THR A 697 -26.97 -33.29 -12.84
C THR A 697 -27.56 -32.90 -11.49
N GLU A 698 -27.82 -33.88 -10.60
CA GLU A 698 -28.36 -33.61 -9.27
C GLU A 698 -27.36 -32.85 -8.38
N LYS A 699 -26.07 -33.21 -8.42
CA LYS A 699 -25.03 -32.54 -7.66
C LYS A 699 -24.78 -31.13 -8.22
N LEU A 700 -24.77 -30.99 -9.54
CA LEU A 700 -24.59 -29.73 -10.23
C LEU A 700 -25.68 -28.70 -9.88
N SER A 701 -26.93 -29.17 -9.71
CA SER A 701 -28.04 -28.32 -9.30
C SER A 701 -27.89 -27.74 -7.88
N LYS A 702 -27.10 -28.38 -7.01
CA LYS A 702 -26.83 -27.95 -5.64
C LYS A 702 -25.64 -26.99 -5.57
N LEU A 703 -24.87 -26.86 -6.66
CA LEU A 703 -23.76 -25.91 -6.74
C LEU A 703 -24.35 -24.49 -6.96
N GLU A 704 -23.82 -23.51 -6.24
CA GLU A 704 -24.19 -22.11 -6.46
C GLU A 704 -23.82 -21.65 -7.87
N GLU A 705 -24.48 -20.60 -8.37
CA GLU A 705 -24.16 -20.02 -9.68
C GLU A 705 -22.73 -19.43 -9.64
N SER A 706 -21.86 -20.03 -10.43
CA SER A 706 -20.43 -19.70 -10.45
C SER A 706 -19.83 -20.00 -11.82
N ALA A 707 -18.61 -19.53 -12.07
CA ALA A 707 -17.88 -19.80 -13.30
C ALA A 707 -17.64 -21.31 -13.50
N GLU A 708 -17.34 -22.03 -12.43
CA GLU A 708 -17.12 -23.48 -12.40
C GLU A 708 -18.37 -24.23 -12.84
N LYS A 709 -19.53 -23.85 -12.31
CA LYS A 709 -20.81 -24.42 -12.70
C LYS A 709 -21.10 -24.24 -14.19
N LEU A 710 -20.83 -23.03 -14.71
CA LEU A 710 -21.02 -22.73 -16.13
C LEU A 710 -20.08 -23.55 -17.02
N VAL A 711 -18.81 -23.72 -16.64
CA VAL A 711 -17.85 -24.54 -17.39
C VAL A 711 -18.26 -26.00 -17.41
N ILE A 712 -18.71 -26.57 -16.30
CA ILE A 712 -19.21 -27.95 -16.22
C ILE A 712 -20.47 -28.09 -17.05
N THR A 713 -21.38 -27.09 -17.00
CA THR A 713 -22.60 -27.09 -17.84
C THR A 713 -22.25 -26.98 -19.32
N ALA A 714 -21.25 -26.21 -19.70
CA ALA A 714 -20.74 -26.10 -21.06
C ALA A 714 -20.19 -27.44 -21.58
N TRP A 715 -19.57 -28.25 -20.74
CA TRP A 715 -19.15 -29.60 -21.06
C TRP A 715 -20.36 -30.50 -21.33
N LEU A 716 -21.37 -30.45 -20.47
CA LEU A 716 -22.57 -31.31 -20.54
C LEU A 716 -23.55 -30.89 -21.66
N ASN A 717 -23.53 -29.62 -22.09
CA ASN A 717 -24.46 -29.06 -23.07
C ASN A 717 -23.71 -28.47 -24.29
N PRO A 718 -23.43 -29.29 -25.32
CA PRO A 718 -22.71 -28.85 -26.51
C PRO A 718 -23.36 -27.70 -27.28
N GLN A 719 -24.70 -27.54 -27.22
CA GLN A 719 -25.42 -26.51 -27.97
C GLN A 719 -25.21 -25.09 -27.38
N GLN A 720 -24.97 -24.98 -26.08
CA GLN A 720 -24.77 -23.70 -25.37
C GLN A 720 -23.32 -23.48 -24.96
N ARG A 721 -22.43 -24.37 -25.35
CA ARG A 721 -21.03 -24.42 -24.89
C ARG A 721 -20.29 -23.07 -25.05
N GLN A 722 -20.43 -22.46 -26.22
CA GLN A 722 -19.78 -21.20 -26.54
C GLN A 722 -20.25 -20.05 -25.62
N GLU A 723 -21.56 -19.93 -25.44
CA GLU A 723 -22.17 -18.92 -24.59
C GLU A 723 -21.80 -19.10 -23.12
N LEU A 724 -21.86 -20.34 -22.62
CA LEU A 724 -21.55 -20.65 -21.24
C LEU A 724 -20.06 -20.41 -20.91
N LEU A 725 -19.14 -20.75 -21.82
CA LEU A 725 -17.71 -20.41 -21.64
C LEU A 725 -17.47 -18.91 -21.63
N GLN A 726 -18.17 -18.17 -22.51
CA GLN A 726 -18.11 -16.70 -22.49
C GLN A 726 -18.60 -16.13 -21.16
N GLN A 727 -19.72 -16.63 -20.64
CA GLN A 727 -20.27 -16.20 -19.35
C GLN A 727 -19.35 -16.56 -18.19
N ALA A 728 -18.78 -17.77 -18.16
CA ALA A 728 -17.82 -18.21 -17.16
C ALA A 728 -16.56 -17.31 -17.13
N TRP A 729 -16.04 -16.99 -18.32
CA TRP A 729 -14.89 -16.09 -18.43
C TRP A 729 -15.20 -14.68 -17.92
N ILE A 730 -16.35 -14.14 -18.30
CA ILE A 730 -16.78 -12.79 -17.89
C ILE A 730 -16.97 -12.72 -16.37
N LEU A 731 -17.54 -13.76 -15.75
CA LEU A 731 -17.72 -13.82 -14.29
C LEU A 731 -16.37 -13.69 -13.56
N GLU A 732 -15.34 -14.36 -14.06
CA GLU A 732 -14.02 -14.40 -13.42
C GLU A 732 -13.15 -13.20 -13.82
N MET A 733 -12.99 -12.98 -15.13
CA MET A 733 -12.02 -12.02 -15.67
C MET A 733 -12.58 -10.62 -15.88
N LYS A 734 -13.91 -10.43 -15.81
CA LYS A 734 -14.62 -9.15 -16.05
C LYS A 734 -14.30 -8.51 -17.42
N THR A 735 -13.93 -9.34 -18.38
CA THR A 735 -13.64 -8.97 -19.77
C THR A 735 -14.23 -10.01 -20.70
N PRO A 736 -14.54 -9.67 -21.97
CA PRO A 736 -14.94 -10.67 -22.96
C PRO A 736 -13.85 -11.74 -23.15
N LEU A 737 -14.28 -13.00 -23.39
CA LEU A 737 -13.37 -14.09 -23.70
C LEU A 737 -12.72 -13.83 -25.07
N PRO A 738 -11.36 -13.79 -25.16
CA PRO A 738 -10.70 -13.62 -26.45
C PRO A 738 -11.02 -14.76 -27.44
N ASP A 739 -11.28 -14.41 -28.69
CA ASP A 739 -11.72 -15.36 -29.72
C ASP A 739 -10.76 -16.55 -29.92
N ASN A 740 -9.44 -16.28 -29.86
CA ASN A 740 -8.44 -17.35 -30.01
C ASN A 740 -8.49 -18.34 -28.84
N ILE A 741 -8.64 -17.86 -27.59
CA ILE A 741 -8.77 -18.71 -26.41
C ILE A 741 -10.09 -19.51 -26.49
N GLN A 742 -11.18 -18.86 -26.87
CA GLN A 742 -12.48 -19.50 -27.02
C GLN A 742 -12.43 -20.66 -28.02
N GLN A 743 -11.84 -20.43 -29.17
CA GLN A 743 -11.70 -21.46 -30.21
C GLN A 743 -10.87 -22.66 -29.72
N GLU A 744 -9.75 -22.43 -29.07
CA GLU A 744 -8.89 -23.50 -28.53
C GLU A 744 -9.62 -24.33 -27.46
N LEU A 745 -10.36 -23.68 -26.55
CA LEU A 745 -11.17 -24.38 -25.54
C LEU A 745 -12.26 -25.21 -26.14
N LEU A 746 -12.98 -24.70 -27.18
CA LEU A 746 -14.05 -25.40 -27.88
C LEU A 746 -13.51 -26.63 -28.63
N ILE A 747 -12.43 -26.45 -29.39
CA ILE A 747 -11.77 -27.55 -30.11
C ILE A 747 -11.29 -28.62 -29.11
N GLY A 748 -10.74 -28.21 -27.97
CA GLY A 748 -10.36 -29.15 -26.92
C GLY A 748 -11.53 -29.98 -26.38
N MET A 749 -12.69 -29.33 -26.14
CA MET A 749 -13.90 -30.00 -25.66
C MET A 749 -14.48 -30.98 -26.70
N GLU A 750 -14.35 -30.68 -28.01
CA GLU A 750 -14.82 -31.54 -29.09
C GLU A 750 -13.92 -32.77 -29.29
N ASN A 751 -12.64 -32.64 -29.00
CA ASN A 751 -11.62 -33.68 -29.22
C ASN A 751 -11.34 -34.54 -27.99
N ALA A 752 -11.95 -34.26 -26.85
CA ALA A 752 -11.75 -35.01 -25.61
C ALA A 752 -12.83 -36.07 -25.40
N ASP A 753 -12.42 -37.28 -24.99
CA ASP A 753 -13.33 -38.41 -24.75
C ASP A 753 -14.12 -38.23 -23.44
N ASN A 754 -13.55 -37.50 -22.46
CA ASN A 754 -14.18 -37.20 -21.18
C ASN A 754 -13.69 -35.87 -20.63
N PHE A 755 -14.35 -35.37 -19.56
CA PHE A 755 -14.02 -34.09 -18.93
C PHE A 755 -12.59 -34.04 -18.39
N ASP A 756 -12.12 -35.15 -17.82
CA ASP A 756 -10.81 -35.29 -17.27
C ASP A 756 -9.69 -35.16 -18.32
N GLN A 757 -9.90 -35.84 -19.46
CA GLN A 757 -9.00 -35.75 -20.62
C GLN A 757 -8.99 -34.32 -21.21
N TRP A 758 -10.16 -33.68 -21.27
CA TRP A 758 -10.19 -32.26 -21.67
C TRP A 758 -9.33 -31.41 -20.76
N LEU A 759 -9.51 -31.47 -19.43
CA LEU A 759 -8.78 -30.68 -18.48
C LEU A 759 -7.27 -30.92 -18.49
N LYS A 760 -6.85 -32.19 -18.61
CA LYS A 760 -5.44 -32.58 -18.46
C LYS A 760 -4.65 -32.56 -19.75
N GLU A 761 -5.29 -32.91 -20.89
CA GLU A 761 -4.58 -33.20 -22.14
C GLU A 761 -5.02 -32.35 -23.34
N LYS A 762 -6.32 -32.17 -23.54
CA LYS A 762 -6.88 -31.59 -24.79
C LYS A 762 -7.24 -30.10 -24.68
N ALA A 763 -7.45 -29.63 -23.49
CA ALA A 763 -7.86 -28.24 -23.28
C ALA A 763 -6.77 -27.22 -23.03
N PRO A 764 -5.49 -27.55 -22.80
CA PRO A 764 -4.68 -26.51 -22.23
C PRO A 764 -4.37 -25.42 -23.22
N VAL A 765 -5.16 -24.37 -23.15
CA VAL A 765 -4.69 -23.05 -23.52
C VAL A 765 -3.68 -22.67 -22.43
N TRP A 766 -2.42 -22.69 -22.78
CA TRP A 766 -1.37 -22.38 -21.84
C TRP A 766 -1.15 -20.88 -21.75
N GLN A 767 -1.36 -20.33 -20.56
CA GLN A 767 -0.95 -18.97 -20.25
C GLN A 767 0.47 -18.96 -19.71
N TYR A 768 1.26 -18.01 -20.21
CA TYR A 768 2.63 -17.77 -19.75
C TYR A 768 2.64 -16.44 -19.00
N ARG A 769 2.90 -16.48 -17.69
CA ARG A 769 2.99 -15.29 -16.86
C ARG A 769 4.34 -15.22 -16.20
N ARG A 770 4.89 -14.02 -16.13
CA ARG A 770 5.98 -13.75 -15.19
C ARG A 770 5.39 -13.26 -13.88
N GLY A 771 5.92 -13.74 -12.78
CA GLY A 771 5.54 -13.25 -11.47
C GLY A 771 5.81 -11.75 -11.38
N ARG A 772 4.89 -11.01 -10.76
CA ARG A 772 5.14 -9.64 -10.38
C ARG A 772 6.16 -9.65 -9.25
N SER A 773 7.23 -8.91 -9.41
CA SER A 773 8.18 -8.69 -8.34
C SER A 773 8.44 -7.21 -8.16
N GLY A 774 8.75 -6.83 -6.94
CA GLY A 774 9.10 -5.49 -6.58
C GLY A 774 10.40 -5.46 -5.79
N PHE A 775 11.02 -4.30 -5.74
CA PHE A 775 12.15 -4.03 -4.87
C PHE A 775 11.90 -2.72 -4.11
N GLY A 776 12.33 -2.72 -2.83
CA GLY A 776 12.00 -1.69 -1.86
C GLY A 776 12.74 -0.39 -2.06
N VAL A 777 12.31 0.40 -3.01
CA VAL A 777 12.78 1.75 -3.25
C VAL A 777 11.59 2.69 -3.36
N VAL A 778 11.84 3.99 -3.28
CA VAL A 778 10.82 4.99 -3.59
C VAL A 778 10.23 4.67 -4.95
N SER A 779 8.91 4.59 -5.04
CA SER A 779 8.22 4.21 -6.26
C SER A 779 8.57 5.15 -7.41
N ARG A 780 8.99 4.59 -8.53
CA ARG A 780 9.31 5.30 -9.77
C ARG A 780 8.58 4.70 -10.96
N HIS A 781 7.35 4.25 -10.72
CA HIS A 781 6.54 3.56 -11.73
C HIS A 781 6.27 4.39 -12.97
N ILE A 782 6.33 5.72 -12.85
CA ILE A 782 6.09 6.63 -13.97
C ILE A 782 7.30 6.67 -14.92
N ASP A 783 8.50 6.42 -14.40
CA ASP A 783 9.73 6.46 -15.21
C ASP A 783 9.93 5.18 -16.02
N GLY A 784 9.31 4.06 -15.63
CA GLY A 784 9.55 2.80 -16.28
C GLY A 784 8.49 1.72 -16.05
N VAL A 785 8.69 0.59 -16.70
CA VAL A 785 7.89 -0.61 -16.49
C VAL A 785 8.30 -1.27 -15.17
N ALA A 786 7.33 -1.71 -14.36
CA ALA A 786 7.62 -2.49 -13.18
C ALA A 786 8.35 -3.79 -13.58
N PRO A 787 9.51 -4.10 -12.99
CA PRO A 787 10.23 -5.33 -13.32
C PRO A 787 9.46 -6.56 -12.85
N THR A 788 9.60 -7.65 -13.61
CA THR A 788 8.98 -8.94 -13.32
C THR A 788 10.07 -9.98 -13.02
N ASP A 789 9.67 -11.13 -12.50
CA ASP A 789 10.60 -12.24 -12.33
C ASP A 789 11.06 -12.78 -13.68
N PHE A 790 12.27 -13.35 -13.73
CA PHE A 790 12.68 -14.19 -14.87
C PHE A 790 12.01 -15.56 -14.86
N TRP A 791 11.43 -15.96 -13.74
CA TRP A 791 10.59 -17.15 -13.67
C TRP A 791 9.31 -16.96 -14.48
N VAL A 792 9.04 -17.92 -15.37
CA VAL A 792 7.84 -17.98 -16.19
C VAL A 792 6.94 -19.06 -15.65
N VAL A 793 5.80 -18.67 -15.12
CA VAL A 793 4.73 -19.58 -14.70
C VAL A 793 3.94 -19.98 -15.95
N THR A 794 3.77 -21.28 -16.13
CA THR A 794 2.93 -21.84 -17.21
C THR A 794 1.70 -22.45 -16.57
N GLU A 795 0.55 -21.89 -16.86
CA GLU A 795 -0.73 -22.30 -16.25
C GLU A 795 -1.75 -22.69 -17.31
N ASN A 796 -2.52 -23.75 -17.03
CA ASN A 796 -3.68 -24.11 -17.83
C ASN A 796 -4.83 -23.16 -17.52
N VAL A 797 -5.38 -22.51 -18.55
CA VAL A 797 -6.45 -21.51 -18.43
C VAL A 797 -7.67 -22.05 -17.67
N ALA A 798 -8.12 -23.25 -17.99
CA ALA A 798 -9.28 -23.85 -17.33
C ALA A 798 -9.02 -24.12 -15.85
N MET A 799 -7.80 -24.58 -15.51
CA MET A 799 -7.41 -24.87 -14.13
C MET A 799 -7.17 -23.58 -13.33
N SER A 800 -6.43 -22.63 -13.88
CA SER A 800 -6.05 -21.42 -13.14
C SER A 800 -7.21 -20.44 -12.93
N ASN A 801 -8.13 -20.33 -13.89
CA ASN A 801 -9.20 -19.35 -13.84
C ASN A 801 -10.53 -19.90 -13.27
N TRP A 802 -10.83 -21.18 -13.50
CA TRP A 802 -12.15 -21.72 -13.14
C TRP A 802 -12.10 -22.86 -12.12
N LEU A 803 -11.06 -23.68 -12.16
CA LEU A 803 -11.00 -24.90 -11.36
C LEU A 803 -9.78 -24.93 -10.39
N ALA A 804 -9.28 -23.76 -10.02
CA ALA A 804 -8.14 -23.64 -9.12
C ALA A 804 -8.39 -24.24 -7.73
N GLU A 805 -9.64 -24.31 -7.28
CA GLU A 805 -10.01 -24.92 -6.00
C GLU A 805 -9.70 -26.42 -5.91
N LEU A 806 -9.54 -27.11 -7.04
CA LEU A 806 -9.11 -28.52 -7.06
C LEU A 806 -7.66 -28.69 -6.58
N LEU A 807 -6.81 -27.71 -6.84
CA LEU A 807 -5.41 -27.68 -6.43
C LEU A 807 -5.13 -26.30 -5.81
N PRO A 808 -5.68 -26.04 -4.62
CA PRO A 808 -5.72 -24.71 -4.05
C PRO A 808 -4.33 -24.17 -3.72
N SER A 809 -4.09 -22.93 -4.07
CA SER A 809 -2.80 -22.23 -3.91
C SER A 809 -3.01 -20.85 -3.29
N PRO A 810 -3.40 -20.75 -2.00
CA PRO A 810 -3.71 -19.47 -1.37
C PRO A 810 -2.48 -18.59 -1.23
N GLU A 811 -2.67 -17.29 -1.40
CA GLU A 811 -1.62 -16.30 -1.15
C GLU A 811 -1.21 -16.26 0.33
N TYR A 812 -2.16 -16.49 1.23
CA TYR A 812 -1.98 -16.44 2.68
C TYR A 812 -2.53 -17.71 3.33
N ASP A 813 -1.62 -18.53 3.87
CA ASP A 813 -1.92 -19.70 4.68
C ASP A 813 -0.86 -19.84 5.79
N PRO A 814 -1.05 -19.16 6.95
CA PRO A 814 -0.10 -19.15 8.04
C PRO A 814 0.10 -20.53 8.68
N GLU A 815 -0.93 -21.39 8.69
CA GLU A 815 -0.84 -22.73 9.27
C GLU A 815 0.08 -23.61 8.42
N LEU A 816 -0.09 -23.59 7.10
CA LEU A 816 0.77 -24.30 6.18
C LEU A 816 2.20 -23.78 6.23
N ASP A 817 2.38 -22.44 6.16
CA ASP A 817 3.72 -21.85 6.15
C ASP A 817 4.48 -22.15 7.46
N LEU A 818 3.81 -22.17 8.63
CA LEU A 818 4.41 -22.59 9.89
C LEU A 818 4.73 -24.10 9.91
N ALA A 819 3.85 -24.93 9.36
CA ALA A 819 4.07 -26.38 9.29
C ALA A 819 5.22 -26.75 8.35
N LEU A 820 5.39 -26.03 7.25
CA LEU A 820 6.49 -26.26 6.29
C LEU A 820 7.83 -25.68 6.76
N GLN A 821 7.84 -24.79 7.74
CA GLN A 821 9.07 -24.09 8.17
C GLN A 821 10.19 -25.04 8.63
N PRO A 822 9.94 -26.07 9.43
CA PRO A 822 11.00 -27.04 9.83
C PRO A 822 11.64 -27.76 8.64
N LEU A 823 10.85 -28.08 7.60
CA LEU A 823 11.34 -28.72 6.38
C LEU A 823 12.19 -27.75 5.54
N ARG A 824 11.76 -26.50 5.43
CA ARG A 824 12.51 -25.41 4.77
C ARG A 824 13.86 -25.18 5.47
N GLU A 825 13.86 -25.07 6.78
CA GLU A 825 15.09 -24.87 7.57
C GLU A 825 16.05 -26.05 7.44
N LYS A 826 15.55 -27.29 7.55
CA LYS A 826 16.35 -28.49 7.36
C LYS A 826 17.02 -28.53 5.98
N LEU A 827 16.28 -28.21 4.91
CA LEU A 827 16.82 -28.13 3.58
C LEU A 827 17.91 -27.05 3.48
N LEU A 828 17.61 -25.82 3.93
CA LEU A 828 18.57 -24.70 3.84
C LEU A 828 19.84 -24.91 4.66
N LEU A 829 19.77 -25.65 5.79
CA LEU A 829 20.93 -26.00 6.61
C LEU A 829 21.80 -27.10 5.97
N SER A 830 21.26 -27.87 5.01
CA SER A 830 22.00 -28.93 4.31
C SER A 830 22.74 -28.45 3.06
N LEU A 831 22.57 -27.18 2.68
CA LEU A 831 23.23 -26.55 1.53
C LEU A 831 24.59 -25.99 1.92
#